data_1c71a650fff29a3e1b77b9cd510bdf63
#
_entry.id   1c71a650fff29a3e1b77b9cd510bdf63
#
_cell.length_a   1.000
_cell.length_b   1.000
_cell.length_c   1.000
_cell.angle_alpha   90.00
_cell.angle_beta   90.00
_cell.angle_gamma   90.00
#
_symmetry.space_group_name_H-M   'P 1'
#
loop_
_entity.id
_entity.type
_entity.pdbx_description
1 polymer ?
#
loop_
_entity_poly.entity_id
_entity_poly.type
_entity_poly.pdbx_seq_one_letter_code
_entity_poly.pdbx_strand_id
1 'polypeptide(L)'
;MRVAVIGGGPGGLYFAALAKQLSPHWDVTVWERNAPDDTFGFGVVFSDETLDGIAQADPEIYAAMSAEFARWSDIDVTYRSRTLTSGGHGFAALGRRQLLRILQERCAALAVDVRYRTQSPPASELAASYDLVVACDGVRSATRAAYADTFGPDLDERSGRYMWLGTDKVFEAFSFLVEERDFGTLQVHAYPYDDTRSTFIVEMDEAAWRRAGFAQFADRDHPPGTSDLDSIARCEELLADHLDGHRLLPNNSKWLRFTTVRNRTWRHENVVLLGDAAHTAHFSIGSGTKLAMEDALALAACLHEHPDVSGALAAYEDERRPVVESTQRAAQASLEWFENIGRYVDQEPPQFAFNLLTRSRRVTYDNLRVRDEEFTTAVNSSAPVPPMFTPFPLGGLLLRNRVVVPPTALGTAKDGIPGDFDLVHLSTQALGGSGLVLAGRTAVSAEGRTTPGCPGLYTDEQEAAWRRITDFVHGQSDTCLGVQLTHAGRRAAAGDAPPIAASAVAWDERSPVPREAAAADMDLVVRDFVRAARRADRAGFDVLELQYGHGQLLSGFLSPLTNLRTDEYGGTLAGRLRFPLEVLRAVREVWPAGKALLVRISAADWAEGGISEADAVAVARALAEAGADGIDVSTGEVVAHERPRYGRSYQTPYADLIRNATGVPTIAVGAISTYDDVNSIILAGRADLCGVGRAQLHDPLWTLHAAAAQGYRGPAAPWAPGWQAGSGRPPAARTDRVPPRLELLRQPAAPVHQRWLPRLAATAPAN
;
A
#
# COMPACT_ATOMS: atom_id res chain seq x y z
N MET A 1 8.98 -9.90 41.24
CA MET A 1 9.77 -9.39 40.11
C MET A 1 9.93 -7.89 40.27
N ARG A 2 11.11 -7.35 40.01
CA ARG A 2 11.38 -5.90 39.95
C ARG A 2 11.35 -5.47 38.47
N VAL A 3 10.49 -4.53 38.16
CA VAL A 3 10.25 -4.05 36.80
C VAL A 3 10.61 -2.57 36.70
N ALA A 4 11.48 -2.22 35.76
CA ALA A 4 11.84 -0.87 35.42
C ALA A 4 11.11 -0.46 34.13
N VAL A 5 10.41 0.68 34.11
CA VAL A 5 9.77 1.26 32.96
C VAL A 5 10.40 2.60 32.65
N ILE A 6 10.98 2.76 31.47
CA ILE A 6 11.62 3.99 31.02
C ILE A 6 10.65 4.76 30.13
N GLY A 7 10.09 5.86 30.64
CA GLY A 7 9.10 6.70 29.98
C GLY A 7 7.68 6.55 30.52
N GLY A 8 7.11 7.65 31.00
CA GLY A 8 5.75 7.78 31.53
C GLY A 8 4.72 8.23 30.50
N GLY A 9 4.89 7.84 29.23
CA GLY A 9 3.89 8.00 28.20
C GLY A 9 2.74 7.00 28.31
N PRO A 10 1.70 7.06 27.43
CA PRO A 10 0.52 6.21 27.56
C PRO A 10 0.85 4.71 27.61
N GLY A 11 1.76 4.21 26.76
CA GLY A 11 2.16 2.80 26.78
C GLY A 11 2.86 2.38 28.07
N GLY A 12 3.79 3.20 28.58
CA GLY A 12 4.54 2.90 29.81
C GLY A 12 3.68 2.90 31.05
N LEU A 13 2.83 3.92 31.23
CA LEU A 13 1.90 3.99 32.36
C LEU A 13 0.86 2.88 32.32
N TYR A 14 0.30 2.61 31.12
CA TYR A 14 -0.70 1.56 30.97
C TYR A 14 -0.10 0.17 31.22
N PHE A 15 1.11 -0.11 30.70
CA PHE A 15 1.82 -1.34 31.02
C PHE A 15 2.06 -1.48 32.52
N ALA A 16 2.54 -0.42 33.20
CA ALA A 16 2.82 -0.44 34.63
C ALA A 16 1.55 -0.73 35.45
N ALA A 17 0.42 -0.13 35.09
CA ALA A 17 -0.86 -0.39 35.76
C ALA A 17 -1.30 -1.85 35.54
N LEU A 18 -1.26 -2.37 34.31
CA LEU A 18 -1.64 -3.75 34.00
C LEU A 18 -0.72 -4.78 34.69
N ALA A 19 0.59 -4.55 34.66
CA ALA A 19 1.56 -5.42 35.34
C ALA A 19 1.29 -5.51 36.83
N LYS A 20 0.98 -4.39 37.47
CA LYS A 20 0.66 -4.34 38.91
C LYS A 20 -0.71 -4.95 39.21
N GLN A 21 -1.68 -4.78 38.33
CA GLN A 21 -3.01 -5.39 38.46
C GLN A 21 -2.95 -6.92 38.39
N LEU A 22 -2.20 -7.46 37.41
CA LEU A 22 -2.02 -8.91 37.25
C LEU A 22 -1.13 -9.53 38.34
N SER A 23 -0.17 -8.78 38.85
CA SER A 23 0.83 -9.25 39.79
C SER A 23 1.08 -8.19 40.88
N PRO A 24 0.18 -8.03 41.87
CA PRO A 24 0.25 -6.97 42.90
C PRO A 24 1.56 -6.97 43.69
N HIS A 25 2.25 -8.12 43.78
CA HIS A 25 3.51 -8.29 44.51
C HIS A 25 4.76 -7.84 43.72
N TRP A 26 4.62 -7.44 42.46
CA TRP A 26 5.75 -6.92 41.68
C TRP A 26 6.09 -5.49 42.11
N ASP A 27 7.39 -5.18 42.15
CA ASP A 27 7.88 -3.82 42.32
C ASP A 27 8.05 -3.16 40.97
N VAL A 28 7.14 -2.25 40.63
CA VAL A 28 7.12 -1.55 39.36
C VAL A 28 7.49 -0.09 39.57
N THR A 29 8.59 0.33 38.92
CA THR A 29 9.07 1.73 38.97
C THR A 29 9.05 2.31 37.54
N VAL A 30 8.45 3.48 37.39
CA VAL A 30 8.38 4.25 36.15
C VAL A 30 9.22 5.51 36.27
N TRP A 31 10.12 5.77 35.33
CA TRP A 31 10.88 7.02 35.27
C TRP A 31 10.33 7.91 34.15
N GLU A 32 9.94 9.13 34.49
CA GLU A 32 9.50 10.15 33.55
C GLU A 32 10.29 11.45 33.77
N ARG A 33 10.98 11.91 32.70
CA ARG A 33 11.81 13.12 32.77
C ARG A 33 11.03 14.41 32.84
N ASN A 34 9.78 14.41 32.34
CA ASN A 34 8.90 15.57 32.29
C ASN A 34 8.05 15.65 33.57
N ALA A 35 7.37 16.78 33.74
CA ALA A 35 6.36 16.92 34.78
C ALA A 35 5.08 16.12 34.45
N PRO A 36 4.24 15.78 35.43
CA PRO A 36 3.00 15.03 35.18
C PRO A 36 2.07 15.69 34.16
N ASP A 37 2.04 17.03 34.15
CA ASP A 37 1.15 17.82 33.28
C ASP A 37 1.78 18.15 31.91
N ASP A 38 3.05 17.84 31.72
CA ASP A 38 3.76 18.11 30.47
C ASP A 38 3.31 17.12 29.38
N THR A 39 2.77 17.66 28.31
CA THR A 39 2.42 16.87 27.13
C THR A 39 2.62 17.69 25.87
N PHE A 40 2.74 17.04 24.74
CA PHE A 40 2.70 17.65 23.41
C PHE A 40 1.63 16.97 22.57
N GLY A 41 1.08 17.69 21.57
CA GLY A 41 -0.10 17.26 20.84
C GLY A 41 -1.38 17.52 21.67
N PHE A 42 -2.51 17.12 21.09
CA PHE A 42 -3.83 17.50 21.61
C PHE A 42 -4.71 16.27 21.82
N GLY A 43 -5.52 15.88 20.83
CA GLY A 43 -6.41 14.74 20.93
C GLY A 43 -5.75 13.41 20.55
N VAL A 44 -6.27 12.32 21.12
CA VAL A 44 -5.93 10.94 20.76
C VAL A 44 -7.20 10.24 20.30
N VAL A 45 -7.18 9.65 19.12
CA VAL A 45 -8.31 8.93 18.50
C VAL A 45 -8.18 7.44 18.78
N PHE A 46 -9.31 6.80 19.10
CA PHE A 46 -9.45 5.37 19.29
C PHE A 46 -10.51 4.79 18.36
N SER A 47 -10.32 3.54 17.94
CA SER A 47 -11.33 2.72 17.30
C SER A 47 -12.03 1.83 18.32
N ASP A 48 -13.26 1.41 18.02
CA ASP A 48 -14.05 0.53 18.90
C ASP A 48 -13.29 -0.75 19.27
N GLU A 49 -12.56 -1.36 18.34
CA GLU A 49 -11.78 -2.58 18.61
C GLU A 49 -10.72 -2.41 19.72
N THR A 50 -10.05 -1.25 19.76
CA THR A 50 -9.08 -0.94 20.82
C THR A 50 -9.76 -0.70 22.14
N LEU A 51 -10.89 0.01 22.12
CA LEU A 51 -11.67 0.31 23.30
C LEU A 51 -12.23 -0.96 23.94
N ASP A 52 -12.66 -1.93 23.14
CA ASP A 52 -13.09 -3.25 23.64
C ASP A 52 -11.94 -3.98 24.36
N GLY A 53 -10.72 -3.90 23.84
CA GLY A 53 -9.54 -4.46 24.50
C GLY A 53 -9.24 -3.83 25.85
N ILE A 54 -9.32 -2.50 25.93
CA ILE A 54 -9.12 -1.75 27.18
C ILE A 54 -10.25 -2.07 28.18
N ALA A 55 -11.51 -2.10 27.72
CA ALA A 55 -12.66 -2.41 28.57
C ALA A 55 -12.57 -3.78 29.24
N GLN A 56 -12.00 -4.76 28.52
CA GLN A 56 -11.82 -6.11 29.04
C GLN A 56 -10.63 -6.25 29.98
N ALA A 57 -9.54 -5.52 29.71
CA ALA A 57 -8.33 -5.60 30.52
C ALA A 57 -8.39 -4.77 31.79
N ASP A 58 -8.93 -3.56 31.71
CA ASP A 58 -9.11 -2.65 32.85
C ASP A 58 -10.41 -1.84 32.69
N PRO A 59 -11.54 -2.37 33.21
CA PRO A 59 -12.83 -1.68 33.16
C PRO A 59 -12.85 -0.30 33.81
N GLU A 60 -11.99 -0.05 34.81
CA GLU A 60 -11.92 1.26 35.52
C GLU A 60 -11.30 2.32 34.59
N ILE A 61 -10.19 1.99 33.90
CA ILE A 61 -9.59 2.88 32.89
C ILE A 61 -10.60 3.14 31.78
N TYR A 62 -11.26 2.08 31.27
CA TYR A 62 -12.26 2.24 30.21
C TYR A 62 -13.41 3.15 30.63
N ALA A 63 -13.94 2.98 31.84
CA ALA A 63 -15.03 3.82 32.37
C ALA A 63 -14.59 5.29 32.49
N ALA A 64 -13.39 5.54 33.01
CA ALA A 64 -12.83 6.90 33.12
C ALA A 64 -12.60 7.54 31.73
N MET A 65 -12.06 6.80 30.76
CA MET A 65 -11.89 7.27 29.40
C MET A 65 -13.24 7.55 28.71
N SER A 66 -14.20 6.64 28.88
CA SER A 66 -15.52 6.74 28.21
C SER A 66 -16.33 7.94 28.67
N ALA A 67 -16.13 8.41 29.90
CA ALA A 67 -16.76 9.61 30.42
C ALA A 67 -16.26 10.90 29.76
N GLU A 68 -15.10 10.88 29.15
CA GLU A 68 -14.41 12.05 28.59
C GLU A 68 -14.40 12.05 27.05
N PHE A 69 -14.96 11.01 26.38
CA PHE A 69 -14.87 10.90 24.95
C PHE A 69 -15.74 11.90 24.18
N ALA A 70 -15.13 12.65 23.27
CA ALA A 70 -15.82 13.18 22.10
C ALA A 70 -16.05 12.02 21.10
N ARG A 71 -17.28 11.88 20.58
CA ARG A 71 -17.66 10.81 19.65
C ARG A 71 -18.25 11.38 18.37
N TRP A 72 -17.88 10.79 17.23
CA TRP A 72 -18.46 11.12 15.92
C TRP A 72 -18.36 9.91 14.99
N SER A 73 -19.14 9.96 13.89
CA SER A 73 -19.21 8.84 12.94
C SER A 73 -18.73 9.21 11.54
N ASP A 74 -18.50 10.47 11.27
CA ASP A 74 -18.37 10.98 9.92
C ASP A 74 -16.92 11.41 9.63
N ILE A 75 -16.56 11.34 8.34
CA ILE A 75 -15.34 11.91 7.80
C ILE A 75 -15.73 12.93 6.72
N ASP A 76 -15.29 14.16 6.90
CA ASP A 76 -15.44 15.24 5.92
C ASP A 76 -14.18 15.39 5.10
N VAL A 77 -14.33 15.51 3.79
CA VAL A 77 -13.24 15.85 2.87
C VAL A 77 -13.63 17.15 2.16
N THR A 78 -12.95 18.23 2.52
CA THR A 78 -13.13 19.53 1.88
C THR A 78 -12.03 19.76 0.86
N TYR A 79 -12.43 19.84 -0.40
CA TYR A 79 -11.54 20.05 -1.54
C TYR A 79 -12.21 20.93 -2.60
N ARG A 80 -11.51 21.96 -3.11
CA ARG A 80 -12.05 22.94 -4.08
C ARG A 80 -13.39 23.54 -3.62
N SER A 81 -13.44 24.00 -2.37
CA SER A 81 -14.62 24.62 -1.75
C SER A 81 -15.87 23.70 -1.72
N ARG A 82 -15.68 22.40 -1.86
CA ARG A 82 -16.73 21.39 -1.77
C ARG A 82 -16.39 20.40 -0.66
N THR A 83 -17.31 20.22 0.28
CA THR A 83 -17.20 19.20 1.32
C THR A 83 -18.02 17.98 0.92
N LEU A 84 -17.40 16.82 0.99
CA LEU A 84 -18.06 15.52 0.87
C LEU A 84 -17.93 14.78 2.19
N THR A 85 -19.04 14.35 2.72
CA THR A 85 -19.12 13.60 3.97
C THR A 85 -19.30 12.11 3.69
N SER A 86 -18.50 11.28 4.38
CA SER A 86 -18.67 9.83 4.42
C SER A 86 -19.01 9.41 5.84
N GLY A 87 -20.16 8.75 6.02
CA GLY A 87 -20.69 8.36 7.33
C GLY A 87 -20.29 6.96 7.77
N GLY A 88 -20.72 6.59 8.99
CA GLY A 88 -20.66 5.22 9.51
C GLY A 88 -19.27 4.71 9.92
N HIS A 89 -18.28 5.61 10.18
CA HIS A 89 -16.92 5.22 10.54
C HIS A 89 -16.73 4.88 12.02
N GLY A 90 -17.36 5.61 12.93
CA GLY A 90 -17.29 5.40 14.39
C GLY A 90 -15.91 5.72 14.97
N PHE A 91 -15.83 6.88 15.64
CA PHE A 91 -14.60 7.33 16.29
C PHE A 91 -14.88 7.81 17.70
N ALA A 92 -13.90 7.67 18.58
CA ALA A 92 -13.88 8.28 19.89
C ALA A 92 -12.51 8.93 20.11
N ALA A 93 -12.49 10.12 20.69
CA ALA A 93 -11.24 10.77 21.08
C ALA A 93 -11.35 11.42 22.45
N LEU A 94 -10.20 11.58 23.08
CA LEU A 94 -10.07 12.40 24.28
C LEU A 94 -8.75 13.16 24.27
N GLY A 95 -8.68 14.22 25.08
CA GLY A 95 -7.46 15.01 25.21
C GLY A 95 -6.30 14.17 25.73
N ARG A 96 -5.12 14.32 25.11
CA ARG A 96 -3.92 13.57 25.53
C ARG A 96 -3.54 13.82 26.99
N ARG A 97 -3.70 15.04 27.49
CA ARG A 97 -3.49 15.37 28.91
C ARG A 97 -4.45 14.60 29.79
N GLN A 98 -5.70 14.48 29.38
CA GLN A 98 -6.74 13.75 30.08
C GLN A 98 -6.42 12.24 30.16
N LEU A 99 -6.02 11.65 29.02
CA LEU A 99 -5.57 10.26 28.99
C LEU A 99 -4.42 10.00 29.96
N LEU A 100 -3.40 10.85 29.95
CA LEU A 100 -2.26 10.71 30.87
C LEU A 100 -2.70 10.81 32.32
N ARG A 101 -3.59 11.75 32.66
CA ARG A 101 -4.14 11.88 34.01
C ARG A 101 -4.86 10.62 34.47
N ILE A 102 -5.73 10.04 33.64
CA ILE A 102 -6.44 8.79 33.94
C ILE A 102 -5.44 7.66 34.25
N LEU A 103 -4.42 7.51 33.41
CA LEU A 103 -3.40 6.47 33.59
C LEU A 103 -2.53 6.70 34.81
N GLN A 104 -2.20 7.95 35.16
CA GLN A 104 -1.46 8.34 36.35
C GLN A 104 -2.26 8.04 37.64
N GLU A 105 -3.55 8.41 37.65
CA GLU A 105 -4.46 8.11 38.75
C GLU A 105 -4.60 6.60 38.96
N ARG A 106 -4.69 5.83 37.90
CA ARG A 106 -4.72 4.36 37.94
C ARG A 106 -3.42 3.78 38.49
N CYS A 107 -2.27 4.25 38.03
CA CYS A 107 -0.96 3.85 38.58
C CYS A 107 -0.85 4.15 40.06
N ALA A 108 -1.30 5.32 40.50
CA ALA A 108 -1.31 5.68 41.93
C ALA A 108 -2.22 4.76 42.75
N ALA A 109 -3.43 4.45 42.28
CA ALA A 109 -4.36 3.53 42.93
C ALA A 109 -3.79 2.11 43.08
N LEU A 110 -2.95 1.68 42.14
CA LEU A 110 -2.29 0.37 42.13
C LEU A 110 -0.91 0.39 42.82
N ALA A 111 -0.51 1.51 43.45
CA ALA A 111 0.77 1.69 44.11
C ALA A 111 1.99 1.44 43.21
N VAL A 112 1.93 1.91 41.95
CA VAL A 112 3.09 2.00 41.06
C VAL A 112 3.97 3.17 41.49
N ASP A 113 5.30 2.97 41.60
CA ASP A 113 6.27 4.03 41.91
C ASP A 113 6.59 4.84 40.64
N VAL A 114 5.89 5.97 40.44
CA VAL A 114 6.11 6.85 39.26
C VAL A 114 6.96 8.05 39.67
N ARG A 115 8.14 8.16 39.05
CA ARG A 115 9.15 9.19 39.37
C ARG A 115 9.18 10.24 38.27
N TYR A 116 8.43 11.31 38.44
CA TYR A 116 8.41 12.45 37.53
C TYR A 116 9.63 13.35 37.67
N ARG A 117 9.93 14.16 36.66
CA ARG A 117 11.09 15.06 36.58
C ARG A 117 12.40 14.34 36.89
N THR A 118 12.46 13.06 36.55
CA THR A 118 13.57 12.19 36.88
C THR A 118 14.03 11.45 35.61
N GLN A 119 15.26 11.75 35.21
CA GLN A 119 15.90 11.01 34.12
C GLN A 119 16.17 9.58 34.62
N SER A 120 15.79 8.58 33.83
CA SER A 120 16.11 7.18 34.13
C SER A 120 17.63 6.96 34.16
N PRO A 121 18.13 6.04 34.99
CA PRO A 121 19.47 5.48 34.77
C PRO A 121 19.60 4.88 33.36
N PRO A 122 20.82 4.68 32.85
CA PRO A 122 21.02 3.96 31.61
C PRO A 122 20.37 2.57 31.63
N ALA A 123 19.83 2.13 30.48
CA ALA A 123 19.16 0.83 30.42
C ALA A 123 20.06 -0.34 30.83
N SER A 124 21.38 -0.26 30.61
CA SER A 124 22.35 -1.26 31.05
C SER A 124 22.49 -1.37 32.58
N GLU A 125 22.40 -0.26 33.30
CA GLU A 125 22.41 -0.25 34.77
C GLU A 125 21.09 -0.82 35.32
N LEU A 126 19.97 -0.47 34.70
CA LEU A 126 18.66 -1.01 35.05
C LEU A 126 18.59 -2.51 34.79
N ALA A 127 19.09 -2.98 33.64
CA ALA A 127 19.12 -4.40 33.28
C ALA A 127 19.91 -5.25 34.28
N ALA A 128 20.99 -4.70 34.88
CA ALA A 128 21.75 -5.36 35.92
C ALA A 128 21.06 -5.39 37.28
N SER A 129 20.06 -4.52 37.54
CA SER A 129 19.44 -4.31 38.83
C SER A 129 17.97 -4.73 38.91
N TYR A 130 17.29 -4.88 37.74
CA TYR A 130 15.89 -5.24 37.62
C TYR A 130 15.75 -6.56 36.86
N ASP A 131 14.68 -7.27 37.13
CA ASP A 131 14.38 -8.53 36.45
C ASP A 131 13.86 -8.29 35.03
N LEU A 132 13.26 -7.11 34.79
CA LEU A 132 12.74 -6.68 33.50
C LEU A 132 12.92 -5.16 33.34
N VAL A 133 13.34 -4.73 32.13
CA VAL A 133 13.37 -3.32 31.72
C VAL A 133 12.49 -3.12 30.49
N VAL A 134 11.48 -2.27 30.59
CA VAL A 134 10.56 -1.92 29.52
C VAL A 134 10.85 -0.50 29.03
N ALA A 135 11.37 -0.38 27.83
CA ALA A 135 11.72 0.90 27.24
C ALA A 135 10.55 1.49 26.44
N CYS A 136 9.92 2.51 27.03
CA CYS A 136 8.84 3.32 26.47
C CYS A 136 9.30 4.77 26.21
N ASP A 137 10.60 4.96 25.92
CA ASP A 137 11.28 6.26 25.85
C ASP A 137 11.12 6.97 24.49
N GLY A 138 10.17 6.51 23.70
CA GLY A 138 9.63 7.21 22.54
C GLY A 138 10.49 7.12 21.27
N VAL A 139 10.13 7.91 20.26
CA VAL A 139 10.75 7.87 18.91
C VAL A 139 12.27 8.07 18.94
N ARG A 140 12.78 8.88 19.89
CA ARG A 140 14.23 9.12 20.08
C ARG A 140 14.82 8.26 21.19
N SER A 141 14.39 7.01 21.31
CA SER A 141 14.79 6.08 22.36
C SER A 141 16.31 5.98 22.52
N ALA A 142 16.78 6.35 23.70
CA ALA A 142 18.17 6.18 24.12
C ALA A 142 18.48 4.70 24.36
N THR A 143 17.52 3.93 24.86
CA THR A 143 17.63 2.48 25.04
C THR A 143 17.85 1.77 23.71
N ARG A 144 17.04 2.09 22.69
CA ARG A 144 17.22 1.55 21.33
C ARG A 144 18.61 1.88 20.77
N ALA A 145 19.06 3.11 20.95
CA ALA A 145 20.37 3.54 20.51
C ALA A 145 21.52 2.82 21.23
N ALA A 146 21.40 2.60 22.53
CA ALA A 146 22.40 1.91 23.35
C ALA A 146 22.61 0.43 22.94
N TYR A 147 21.56 -0.22 22.44
CA TYR A 147 21.59 -1.62 21.98
C TYR A 147 21.35 -1.74 20.46
N ALA A 148 21.83 -0.75 19.68
CA ALA A 148 21.56 -0.68 18.24
C ALA A 148 22.04 -1.93 17.46
N ASP A 149 23.16 -2.54 17.84
CA ASP A 149 23.68 -3.77 17.22
C ASP A 149 22.72 -4.94 17.35
N THR A 150 21.97 -5.03 18.45
CA THR A 150 20.97 -6.07 18.67
C THR A 150 19.65 -5.70 18.02
N PHE A 151 19.09 -4.55 18.36
CA PHE A 151 17.77 -4.13 17.86
C PHE A 151 17.76 -3.89 16.37
N GLY A 152 18.89 -3.53 15.75
CA GLY A 152 19.04 -3.27 14.32
C GLY A 152 18.02 -2.24 13.81
N PRO A 153 18.04 -0.99 14.34
CA PRO A 153 17.03 0.01 13.99
C PRO A 153 17.13 0.44 12.53
N ASP A 154 15.98 0.55 11.89
CA ASP A 154 15.77 1.21 10.59
C ASP A 154 14.93 2.46 10.86
N LEU A 155 15.54 3.64 10.67
CA LEU A 155 14.94 4.95 10.94
C LEU A 155 14.76 5.68 9.60
N ASP A 156 13.54 5.70 9.09
CA ASP A 156 13.18 6.38 7.83
C ASP A 156 12.59 7.77 8.16
N GLU A 157 13.43 8.81 8.09
CA GLU A 157 12.98 10.20 8.22
C GLU A 157 12.36 10.68 6.93
N ARG A 158 11.07 11.04 6.97
CA ARG A 158 10.28 11.42 5.80
C ARG A 158 10.51 12.88 5.41
N SER A 159 10.23 13.19 4.15
CA SER A 159 10.41 14.55 3.60
C SER A 159 9.29 15.52 3.98
N GLY A 160 8.07 15.02 4.17
CA GLY A 160 6.90 15.83 4.53
C GLY A 160 7.10 16.60 5.84
N ARG A 161 6.51 17.78 5.91
CA ARG A 161 6.54 18.67 7.09
C ARG A 161 5.15 18.72 7.72
N TYR A 162 5.08 18.55 9.03
CA TYR A 162 3.84 18.73 9.77
C TYR A 162 4.03 19.57 11.02
N MET A 163 2.95 20.26 11.42
CA MET A 163 2.87 20.98 12.69
C MET A 163 1.62 20.54 13.44
N TRP A 164 1.79 20.09 14.67
CA TRP A 164 0.67 19.64 15.51
C TRP A 164 0.14 20.82 16.32
N LEU A 165 -1.10 21.20 16.05
CA LEU A 165 -1.81 22.32 16.68
C LEU A 165 -3.14 21.84 17.26
N GLY A 166 -3.75 22.66 18.08
CA GLY A 166 -5.16 22.62 18.42
C GLY A 166 -5.89 23.82 17.85
N THR A 167 -7.20 23.84 18.02
CA THR A 167 -8.05 25.01 17.74
C THR A 167 -9.22 25.04 18.72
N ASP A 168 -9.73 26.24 19.01
CA ASP A 168 -10.98 26.44 19.74
C ASP A 168 -12.23 26.35 18.82
N LYS A 169 -12.04 26.04 17.54
CA LYS A 169 -13.10 25.57 16.65
C LYS A 169 -13.39 24.10 16.93
N VAL A 170 -14.63 23.77 17.25
CA VAL A 170 -15.07 22.38 17.38
C VAL A 170 -15.54 21.86 16.03
N PHE A 171 -14.83 20.87 15.48
CA PHE A 171 -15.24 20.16 14.29
C PHE A 171 -16.23 19.04 14.65
N GLU A 172 -17.22 18.79 13.81
CA GLU A 172 -18.26 17.77 14.05
C GLU A 172 -17.86 16.38 13.53
N ALA A 173 -16.83 16.31 12.67
CA ALA A 173 -16.35 15.11 12.01
C ALA A 173 -14.82 15.05 12.03
N PHE A 174 -14.26 13.94 11.60
CA PHE A 174 -12.86 13.92 11.18
C PHE A 174 -12.74 14.63 9.84
N SER A 175 -12.16 15.82 9.83
CA SER A 175 -12.13 16.70 8.68
C SER A 175 -10.76 16.73 8.03
N PHE A 176 -10.70 16.39 6.74
CA PHE A 176 -9.57 16.65 5.86
C PHE A 176 -9.84 17.92 5.06
N LEU A 177 -9.03 18.95 5.27
CA LEU A 177 -9.11 20.20 4.51
C LEU A 177 -7.91 20.23 3.57
N VAL A 178 -8.16 20.38 2.27
CA VAL A 178 -7.10 20.38 1.25
C VAL A 178 -7.21 21.63 0.41
N GLU A 179 -6.15 22.46 0.46
CA GLU A 179 -6.05 23.74 -0.22
C GLU A 179 -4.94 23.71 -1.26
N GLU A 180 -5.30 24.04 -2.50
CA GLU A 180 -4.36 24.33 -3.58
C GLU A 180 -4.00 25.81 -3.56
N ARG A 181 -2.71 26.11 -3.54
CA ARG A 181 -2.16 27.47 -3.55
C ARG A 181 -1.02 27.56 -4.56
N ASP A 182 -0.58 28.77 -4.91
CA ASP A 182 0.54 28.98 -5.84
C ASP A 182 1.85 28.29 -5.41
N PHE A 183 2.02 28.09 -4.10
CA PHE A 183 3.17 27.39 -3.55
C PHE A 183 3.03 25.86 -3.53
N GLY A 184 1.87 25.32 -3.84
CA GLY A 184 1.56 23.87 -3.79
C GLY A 184 0.36 23.57 -2.91
N THR A 185 0.27 22.32 -2.43
CA THR A 185 -0.86 21.85 -1.63
C THR A 185 -0.57 21.93 -0.13
N LEU A 186 -1.54 22.47 0.60
CA LEU A 186 -1.58 22.48 2.07
C LEU A 186 -2.74 21.61 2.50
N GLN A 187 -2.52 20.76 3.50
CA GLN A 187 -3.53 19.85 4.01
C GLN A 187 -3.65 19.92 5.53
N VAL A 188 -4.86 19.70 6.03
CA VAL A 188 -5.16 19.73 7.46
C VAL A 188 -5.91 18.45 7.85
N HIS A 189 -5.56 17.90 9.01
CA HIS A 189 -6.29 16.85 9.70
C HIS A 189 -6.88 17.45 10.96
N ALA A 190 -8.20 17.61 11.02
CA ALA A 190 -8.88 18.17 12.18
C ALA A 190 -9.92 17.20 12.74
N TYR A 191 -10.04 17.10 14.06
CA TYR A 191 -11.06 16.29 14.74
C TYR A 191 -11.27 16.75 16.17
N PRO A 192 -12.51 16.65 16.71
CA PRO A 192 -12.79 17.05 18.08
C PRO A 192 -12.13 16.08 19.09
N TYR A 193 -11.76 16.58 20.26
CA TYR A 193 -11.31 15.73 21.36
C TYR A 193 -11.96 16.10 22.71
N ASP A 194 -12.68 17.19 22.74
CA ASP A 194 -13.62 17.57 23.80
C ASP A 194 -14.72 18.45 23.20
N ASP A 195 -15.64 18.95 24.00
CA ASP A 195 -16.79 19.78 23.59
C ASP A 195 -16.42 21.26 23.27
N THR A 196 -15.15 21.64 23.43
CA THR A 196 -14.66 23.00 23.26
C THR A 196 -13.50 23.12 22.29
N ARG A 197 -12.88 22.03 21.89
CA ARG A 197 -11.61 22.03 21.14
C ARG A 197 -11.47 20.88 20.15
N SER A 198 -10.67 21.15 19.13
CA SER A 198 -10.25 20.16 18.18
C SER A 198 -8.73 20.09 18.02
N THR A 199 -8.22 18.95 17.66
CA THR A 199 -6.87 18.79 17.10
C THR A 199 -6.87 19.40 15.71
N PHE A 200 -5.73 20.01 15.32
CA PHE A 200 -5.57 20.66 14.02
C PHE A 200 -4.12 20.46 13.54
N ILE A 201 -3.88 19.47 12.69
CA ILE A 201 -2.55 19.13 12.20
C ILE A 201 -2.42 19.67 10.79
N VAL A 202 -1.44 20.57 10.57
CA VAL A 202 -1.11 21.12 9.26
C VAL A 202 0.03 20.31 8.66
N GLU A 203 -0.10 19.87 7.41
CA GLU A 203 0.89 19.05 6.74
C GLU A 203 1.13 19.54 5.30
N MET A 204 2.38 19.47 4.82
CA MET A 204 2.81 19.89 3.48
C MET A 204 3.99 19.05 3.01
N ASP A 205 4.17 18.92 1.70
CA ASP A 205 5.44 18.47 1.15
C ASP A 205 6.55 19.52 1.38
N GLU A 206 7.81 19.07 1.40
CA GLU A 206 8.97 19.95 1.68
C GLU A 206 9.08 21.11 0.69
N ALA A 207 8.74 20.90 -0.58
CA ALA A 207 8.87 21.91 -1.62
C ALA A 207 7.78 23.00 -1.46
N ALA A 208 6.54 22.60 -1.20
CA ALA A 208 5.43 23.51 -0.91
C ALA A 208 5.72 24.30 0.37
N TRP A 209 6.19 23.63 1.43
CA TRP A 209 6.56 24.24 2.70
C TRP A 209 7.63 25.35 2.53
N ARG A 210 8.68 25.09 1.71
CA ARG A 210 9.70 26.10 1.40
C ARG A 210 9.14 27.28 0.62
N ARG A 211 8.34 27.00 -0.44
CA ARG A 211 7.74 28.07 -1.26
C ARG A 211 6.71 28.90 -0.48
N ALA A 212 6.02 28.30 0.49
CA ALA A 212 5.10 29.02 1.40
C ALA A 212 5.83 29.94 2.39
N GLY A 213 7.17 29.90 2.43
CA GLY A 213 8.01 30.79 3.24
C GLY A 213 8.22 30.31 4.69
N PHE A 214 7.83 29.09 5.06
CA PHE A 214 8.00 28.59 6.42
C PHE A 214 9.46 28.33 6.82
N ALA A 215 10.36 28.07 5.86
CA ALA A 215 11.77 27.81 6.13
C ALA A 215 12.43 28.94 6.92
N GLN A 216 12.09 30.21 6.63
CA GLN A 216 12.64 31.38 7.32
C GLN A 216 12.30 31.44 8.84
N PHE A 217 11.22 30.78 9.25
CA PHE A 217 10.80 30.71 10.67
C PHE A 217 11.40 29.50 11.35
N ALA A 218 11.39 28.33 10.69
CA ALA A 218 11.84 27.05 11.25
C ALA A 218 13.36 26.99 11.46
N ASP A 219 14.15 27.77 10.70
CA ASP A 219 15.62 27.86 10.85
C ASP A 219 16.04 28.63 12.11
N ARG A 220 15.09 29.24 12.84
CA ARG A 220 15.36 29.87 14.12
C ARG A 220 15.49 28.81 15.23
N ASP A 221 16.38 29.08 16.16
CA ASP A 221 16.53 28.21 17.34
C ASP A 221 15.31 28.34 18.26
N HIS A 222 14.48 27.31 18.32
CA HIS A 222 13.33 27.24 19.21
C HIS A 222 13.69 26.37 20.43
N PRO A 223 13.89 26.96 21.61
CA PRO A 223 14.18 26.19 22.83
C PRO A 223 13.17 25.08 23.08
N PRO A 224 13.55 23.99 23.78
CA PRO A 224 12.62 22.96 24.23
C PRO A 224 11.43 23.59 25.00
N GLY A 225 10.22 23.13 24.70
CA GLY A 225 9.00 23.62 25.35
C GLY A 225 8.39 24.90 24.73
N THR A 226 9.02 25.50 23.73
CA THR A 226 8.47 26.69 23.04
C THR A 226 7.84 26.31 21.70
N SER A 227 6.89 27.14 21.24
CA SER A 227 6.21 26.99 19.94
C SER A 227 6.70 28.02 18.94
N ASP A 228 6.68 27.69 17.64
CA ASP A 228 6.96 28.59 16.52
C ASP A 228 5.73 29.45 16.22
N LEU A 229 5.61 30.57 16.93
CA LEU A 229 4.44 31.45 16.84
C LEU A 229 4.33 32.17 15.48
N ASP A 230 5.43 32.43 14.79
CA ASP A 230 5.42 33.04 13.46
C ASP A 230 4.82 32.09 12.41
N SER A 231 5.22 30.81 12.46
CA SER A 231 4.60 29.79 11.61
C SER A 231 3.12 29.58 11.92
N ILE A 232 2.74 29.61 13.21
CA ILE A 232 1.33 29.49 13.62
C ILE A 232 0.49 30.64 13.07
N ALA A 233 0.95 31.88 13.22
CA ALA A 233 0.26 33.05 12.66
C ALA A 233 0.12 32.96 11.14
N ARG A 234 1.13 32.44 10.46
CA ARG A 234 1.07 32.20 9.00
C ARG A 234 0.06 31.08 8.64
N CYS A 235 -0.03 30.03 9.43
CA CYS A 235 -1.07 29.00 9.25
C CYS A 235 -2.47 29.57 9.47
N GLU A 236 -2.68 30.41 10.50
CA GLU A 236 -3.97 31.08 10.71
C GLU A 236 -4.37 31.96 9.52
N GLU A 237 -3.44 32.70 8.94
CA GLU A 237 -3.68 33.51 7.75
C GLU A 237 -4.08 32.66 6.54
N LEU A 238 -3.33 31.58 6.27
CA LEU A 238 -3.57 30.69 5.12
C LEU A 238 -4.88 29.90 5.23
N LEU A 239 -5.33 29.63 6.44
CA LEU A 239 -6.49 28.78 6.73
C LEU A 239 -7.67 29.56 7.36
N ALA A 240 -7.67 30.90 7.26
CA ALA A 240 -8.67 31.77 7.88
C ALA A 240 -10.12 31.38 7.52
N ASP A 241 -10.36 31.01 6.25
CA ASP A 241 -11.69 30.59 5.76
C ASP A 241 -12.18 29.30 6.45
N HIS A 242 -11.27 28.41 6.84
CA HIS A 242 -11.60 27.17 7.55
C HIS A 242 -11.72 27.34 9.05
N LEU A 243 -11.08 28.38 9.60
CA LEU A 243 -11.09 28.67 11.04
C LEU A 243 -12.33 29.48 11.49
N ASP A 244 -13.03 30.16 10.58
CA ASP A 244 -14.22 30.98 10.90
C ASP A 244 -14.01 31.99 12.05
N GLY A 245 -12.82 32.59 12.11
CA GLY A 245 -12.45 33.53 13.17
C GLY A 245 -11.94 32.89 14.45
N HIS A 246 -11.90 31.58 14.55
CA HIS A 246 -11.27 30.83 15.64
C HIS A 246 -9.73 30.87 15.56
N ARG A 247 -9.08 30.52 16.69
CA ARG A 247 -7.62 30.58 16.80
C ARG A 247 -6.98 29.21 16.77
N LEU A 248 -5.72 29.16 16.31
CA LEU A 248 -4.87 27.99 16.49
C LEU A 248 -4.20 28.03 17.87
N LEU A 249 -4.24 26.90 18.55
CA LEU A 249 -3.70 26.74 19.90
C LEU A 249 -2.34 26.04 19.84
N PRO A 250 -1.28 26.65 20.43
CA PRO A 250 0.04 26.03 20.48
C PRO A 250 0.20 25.07 21.66
N ASN A 251 0.97 24.00 21.47
CA ASN A 251 1.44 23.15 22.56
C ASN A 251 2.80 22.55 22.18
N ASN A 252 3.89 23.30 22.39
CA ASN A 252 5.24 22.97 21.90
C ASN A 252 5.26 22.68 20.39
N SER A 253 4.46 23.45 19.64
CA SER A 253 4.19 23.22 18.22
C SER A 253 5.29 23.81 17.34
N LYS A 254 5.90 22.97 16.52
CA LYS A 254 6.97 23.27 15.55
C LYS A 254 6.80 22.44 14.31
N TRP A 255 7.41 22.87 13.21
CA TRP A 255 7.52 22.03 12.02
C TRP A 255 8.44 20.85 12.30
N LEU A 256 7.92 19.65 12.10
CA LEU A 256 8.60 18.39 12.31
C LEU A 256 8.59 17.55 11.02
N ARG A 257 9.51 16.60 10.97
CA ARG A 257 9.47 15.47 10.01
C ARG A 257 9.04 14.23 10.73
N PHE A 258 8.25 13.43 10.08
CA PHE A 258 7.88 12.13 10.62
C PHE A 258 9.04 11.14 10.47
N THR A 259 9.31 10.36 11.50
CA THR A 259 10.30 9.28 11.45
C THR A 259 9.58 7.95 11.60
N THR A 260 9.62 7.11 10.58
CA THR A 260 9.17 5.72 10.69
C THR A 260 10.26 4.90 11.35
N VAL A 261 9.95 4.34 12.52
CA VAL A 261 10.84 3.49 13.29
C VAL A 261 10.49 2.03 13.05
N ARG A 262 11.48 1.23 12.69
CA ARG A 262 11.43 -0.23 12.61
C ARG A 262 12.64 -0.81 13.31
N ASN A 263 12.51 -2.01 13.88
CA ASN A 263 13.62 -2.71 14.51
C ASN A 263 13.66 -4.16 14.05
N ARG A 264 14.85 -4.74 13.92
CA ARG A 264 15.03 -6.15 13.57
C ARG A 264 14.48 -7.08 14.65
N THR A 265 14.64 -6.73 15.92
CA THR A 265 14.02 -7.36 17.10
C THR A 265 13.65 -6.31 18.12
N TRP A 266 12.72 -6.61 19.03
CA TRP A 266 12.28 -5.69 20.08
C TRP A 266 12.81 -6.08 21.47
N ARG A 267 13.57 -7.16 21.59
CA ARG A 267 14.09 -7.69 22.86
C ARG A 267 15.59 -7.89 22.84
N HIS A 268 16.20 -7.70 24.00
CA HIS A 268 17.61 -7.96 24.28
C HIS A 268 17.72 -8.42 25.73
N GLU A 269 18.03 -9.70 25.97
CA GLU A 269 18.06 -10.29 27.32
C GLU A 269 16.76 -10.00 28.10
N ASN A 270 16.85 -9.19 29.18
CA ASN A 270 15.72 -8.74 29.99
C ASN A 270 15.23 -7.31 29.65
N VAL A 271 15.66 -6.75 28.50
CA VAL A 271 15.24 -5.44 27.99
C VAL A 271 14.30 -5.62 26.82
N VAL A 272 13.18 -4.88 26.81
CA VAL A 272 12.19 -4.89 25.74
C VAL A 272 11.77 -3.49 25.33
N LEU A 273 11.60 -3.25 24.01
CA LEU A 273 11.04 -2.01 23.47
C LEU A 273 9.53 -2.09 23.39
N LEU A 274 8.84 -0.98 23.66
CA LEU A 274 7.39 -0.85 23.60
C LEU A 274 6.98 0.50 23.01
N GLY A 275 5.91 0.51 22.19
CA GLY A 275 5.36 1.71 21.56
C GLY A 275 6.36 2.38 20.62
N ASP A 276 6.45 3.72 20.64
CA ASP A 276 7.29 4.49 19.72
C ASP A 276 8.80 4.18 19.82
N ALA A 277 9.26 3.58 20.90
CA ALA A 277 10.62 3.07 20.99
C ALA A 277 10.83 1.85 20.11
N ALA A 278 9.81 0.99 19.99
CA ALA A 278 9.83 -0.20 19.14
C ALA A 278 9.45 0.11 17.67
N HIS A 279 8.42 0.92 17.46
CA HIS A 279 7.86 1.21 16.14
C HIS A 279 7.01 2.48 16.16
N THR A 280 6.97 3.19 15.03
CA THR A 280 6.06 4.31 14.81
C THR A 280 5.16 4.05 13.61
N ALA A 281 3.96 4.60 13.62
CA ALA A 281 3.04 4.63 12.50
C ALA A 281 2.56 6.06 12.28
N HIS A 282 2.50 6.51 11.03
CA HIS A 282 2.11 7.88 10.71
C HIS A 282 0.73 8.22 11.28
N PHE A 283 0.59 9.43 11.80
CA PHE A 283 -0.61 9.90 12.51
C PHE A 283 -1.87 9.95 11.63
N SER A 284 -1.73 9.99 10.32
CA SER A 284 -2.85 10.06 9.36
C SER A 284 -3.82 8.87 9.39
N ILE A 285 -3.48 7.79 10.11
CA ILE A 285 -4.38 6.66 10.38
C ILE A 285 -4.74 6.51 11.86
N GLY A 286 -4.33 7.46 12.71
CA GLY A 286 -4.73 7.54 14.12
C GLY A 286 -4.26 6.37 15.00
N SER A 287 -3.10 5.74 14.73
CA SER A 287 -2.75 4.45 15.35
C SER A 287 -1.59 4.48 16.37
N GLY A 288 -0.85 5.56 16.54
CA GLY A 288 0.36 5.57 17.40
C GLY A 288 0.08 5.19 18.85
N THR A 289 -0.78 5.94 19.53
CA THR A 289 -1.13 5.67 20.95
C THR A 289 -1.89 4.34 21.08
N LYS A 290 -2.77 4.02 20.13
CA LYS A 290 -3.46 2.73 20.05
C LYS A 290 -2.47 1.58 20.09
N LEU A 291 -1.48 1.57 19.21
CA LEU A 291 -0.47 0.51 19.13
C LEU A 291 0.33 0.39 20.42
N ALA A 292 0.73 1.51 21.04
CA ALA A 292 1.46 1.49 22.30
C ALA A 292 0.64 0.91 23.46
N MET A 293 -0.67 1.17 23.51
CA MET A 293 -1.56 0.57 24.53
C MET A 293 -1.82 -0.91 24.26
N GLU A 294 -1.98 -1.33 23.01
CA GLU A 294 -2.09 -2.74 22.64
C GLU A 294 -0.79 -3.52 22.94
N ASP A 295 0.37 -2.90 22.73
CA ASP A 295 1.65 -3.49 23.13
C ASP A 295 1.74 -3.69 24.63
N ALA A 296 1.28 -2.71 25.42
CA ALA A 296 1.23 -2.81 26.88
C ALA A 296 0.34 -3.98 27.32
N LEU A 297 -0.84 -4.13 26.71
CA LEU A 297 -1.74 -5.27 26.92
C LEU A 297 -1.05 -6.60 26.64
N ALA A 298 -0.44 -6.73 25.46
CA ALA A 298 0.21 -7.96 25.04
C ALA A 298 1.39 -8.33 25.93
N LEU A 299 2.27 -7.35 26.24
CA LEU A 299 3.44 -7.61 27.08
C LEU A 299 3.02 -8.03 28.49
N ALA A 300 2.07 -7.33 29.11
CA ALA A 300 1.57 -7.70 30.44
C ALA A 300 0.94 -9.10 30.45
N ALA A 301 0.18 -9.45 29.40
CA ALA A 301 -0.40 -10.77 29.22
C ALA A 301 0.68 -11.86 29.07
N CYS A 302 1.66 -11.68 28.20
CA CYS A 302 2.75 -12.64 27.99
C CYS A 302 3.58 -12.87 29.25
N LEU A 303 3.87 -11.81 30.02
CA LEU A 303 4.58 -11.92 31.30
C LEU A 303 3.79 -12.73 32.37
N HIS A 304 2.48 -12.74 32.27
CA HIS A 304 1.64 -13.55 33.13
C HIS A 304 1.50 -15.00 32.68
N GLU A 305 1.56 -15.25 31.37
CA GLU A 305 1.38 -16.57 30.76
C GLU A 305 2.64 -17.44 30.81
N HIS A 306 3.80 -16.80 30.74
CA HIS A 306 5.08 -17.52 30.62
C HIS A 306 5.80 -17.56 31.97
N PRO A 307 6.48 -18.68 32.28
CA PRO A 307 7.15 -18.84 33.55
C PRO A 307 8.43 -18.02 33.69
N ASP A 308 9.01 -17.59 32.60
CA ASP A 308 10.25 -16.80 32.56
C ASP A 308 10.15 -15.60 31.62
N VAL A 309 10.98 -14.59 31.91
CA VAL A 309 10.98 -13.33 31.16
C VAL A 309 11.38 -13.54 29.69
N SER A 310 12.35 -14.38 29.41
CA SER A 310 12.84 -14.60 28.03
C SER A 310 11.74 -15.17 27.12
N GLY A 311 11.00 -16.17 27.61
CA GLY A 311 9.86 -16.75 26.93
C GLY A 311 8.72 -15.75 26.72
N ALA A 312 8.42 -14.94 27.75
CA ALA A 312 7.41 -13.90 27.68
C ALA A 312 7.74 -12.83 26.62
N LEU A 313 9.00 -12.37 26.58
CA LEU A 313 9.44 -11.37 25.60
C LEU A 313 9.44 -11.90 24.17
N ALA A 314 9.77 -13.19 23.99
CA ALA A 314 9.67 -13.85 22.68
C ALA A 314 8.22 -13.90 22.20
N ALA A 315 7.31 -14.36 23.07
CA ALA A 315 5.89 -14.44 22.75
C ALA A 315 5.27 -13.07 22.45
N TYR A 316 5.65 -12.04 23.21
CA TYR A 316 5.21 -10.66 22.95
C TYR A 316 5.64 -10.17 21.55
N GLU A 317 6.91 -10.35 21.18
CA GLU A 317 7.42 -9.94 19.87
C GLU A 317 6.73 -10.72 18.74
N ASP A 318 6.58 -12.03 18.87
CA ASP A 318 5.94 -12.90 17.88
C ASP A 318 4.46 -12.55 17.67
N GLU A 319 3.77 -12.15 18.73
CA GLU A 319 2.37 -11.76 18.66
C GLU A 319 2.15 -10.37 18.06
N ARG A 320 2.92 -9.37 18.52
CA ARG A 320 2.66 -7.98 18.18
C ARG A 320 3.26 -7.56 16.85
N ARG A 321 4.41 -8.09 16.51
CA ARG A 321 5.15 -7.67 15.33
C ARG A 321 4.38 -7.78 14.02
N PRO A 322 3.69 -8.90 13.70
CA PRO A 322 2.91 -8.99 12.45
C PRO A 322 1.78 -7.95 12.37
N VAL A 323 1.12 -7.66 13.50
CA VAL A 323 0.04 -6.66 13.60
C VAL A 323 0.57 -5.27 13.36
N VAL A 324 1.66 -4.93 14.03
CA VAL A 324 2.34 -3.64 13.90
C VAL A 324 2.86 -3.42 12.50
N GLU A 325 3.57 -4.40 11.91
CA GLU A 325 4.07 -4.30 10.54
C GLU A 325 2.94 -4.14 9.52
N SER A 326 1.80 -4.81 9.72
CA SER A 326 0.61 -4.62 8.90
C SER A 326 0.07 -3.18 9.00
N THR A 327 0.02 -2.63 10.22
CA THR A 327 -0.43 -1.26 10.46
C THR A 327 0.57 -0.25 9.90
N GLN A 328 1.87 -0.48 10.07
CA GLN A 328 2.91 0.37 9.48
C GLN A 328 2.84 0.41 7.95
N ARG A 329 2.56 -0.72 7.27
CA ARG A 329 2.35 -0.72 5.80
C ARG A 329 1.17 0.15 5.37
N ALA A 330 0.07 0.12 6.11
CA ALA A 330 -1.08 0.97 5.83
C ALA A 330 -0.80 2.46 6.12
N ALA A 331 -0.12 2.74 7.23
CA ALA A 331 0.32 4.09 7.58
C ALA A 331 1.32 4.65 6.58
N GLN A 332 2.25 3.82 6.09
CA GLN A 332 3.22 4.18 5.06
C GLN A 332 2.52 4.53 3.75
N ALA A 333 1.56 3.72 3.30
CA ALA A 333 0.78 4.00 2.11
C ALA A 333 -0.01 5.32 2.23
N SER A 334 -0.56 5.60 3.42
CA SER A 334 -1.25 6.86 3.71
C SER A 334 -0.29 8.06 3.72
N LEU A 335 0.87 7.92 4.35
CA LEU A 335 1.92 8.95 4.36
C LEU A 335 2.41 9.29 2.96
N GLU A 336 2.77 8.28 2.16
CA GLU A 336 3.22 8.45 0.78
C GLU A 336 2.14 9.12 -0.10
N TRP A 337 0.87 8.84 0.17
CA TRP A 337 -0.23 9.51 -0.51
C TRP A 337 -0.24 11.01 -0.19
N PHE A 338 -0.09 11.40 1.07
CA PHE A 338 -0.04 12.80 1.48
C PHE A 338 1.22 13.54 0.99
N GLU A 339 2.38 12.91 1.05
CA GLU A 339 3.62 13.47 0.47
C GLU A 339 3.51 13.72 -1.04
N ASN A 340 2.62 13.01 -1.72
CA ASN A 340 2.42 13.10 -3.16
C ASN A 340 1.02 13.61 -3.56
N ILE A 341 0.34 14.29 -2.66
CA ILE A 341 -1.04 14.77 -2.86
C ILE A 341 -1.20 15.60 -4.14
N GLY A 342 -0.16 16.35 -4.54
CA GLY A 342 -0.14 17.10 -5.79
C GLY A 342 -0.38 16.29 -7.06
N ARG A 343 -0.24 14.94 -7.00
CA ARG A 343 -0.58 14.06 -8.13
C ARG A 343 -2.08 13.95 -8.39
N TYR A 344 -2.90 14.25 -7.39
CA TYR A 344 -4.34 14.01 -7.41
C TYR A 344 -5.18 15.29 -7.52
N VAL A 345 -4.52 16.45 -7.58
CA VAL A 345 -5.19 17.75 -7.60
C VAL A 345 -6.04 17.98 -8.86
N ASP A 346 -5.80 17.24 -9.95
CA ASP A 346 -6.63 17.31 -11.15
C ASP A 346 -7.88 16.42 -11.08
N GLN A 347 -8.03 15.61 -10.03
CA GLN A 347 -9.22 14.78 -9.85
C GLN A 347 -10.43 15.64 -9.45
N GLU A 348 -11.61 15.24 -9.95
CA GLU A 348 -12.87 15.83 -9.49
C GLU A 348 -13.08 15.57 -7.99
N PRO A 349 -13.69 16.49 -7.23
CA PRO A 349 -13.83 16.36 -5.78
C PRO A 349 -14.39 15.03 -5.27
N PRO A 350 -15.40 14.39 -5.92
CA PRO A 350 -15.87 13.07 -5.48
C PRO A 350 -14.80 11.97 -5.62
N GLN A 351 -14.08 11.95 -6.73
CA GLN A 351 -13.00 10.99 -6.95
C GLN A 351 -11.83 11.23 -5.99
N PHE A 352 -11.46 12.52 -5.80
CA PHE A 352 -10.42 12.90 -4.84
C PHE A 352 -10.76 12.43 -3.42
N ALA A 353 -12.00 12.67 -2.95
CA ALA A 353 -12.45 12.24 -1.63
C ALA A 353 -12.38 10.71 -1.49
N PHE A 354 -12.83 9.96 -2.49
CA PHE A 354 -12.73 8.50 -2.48
C PHE A 354 -11.28 8.02 -2.48
N ASN A 355 -10.40 8.64 -3.28
CA ASN A 355 -8.98 8.32 -3.31
C ASN A 355 -8.33 8.58 -1.95
N LEU A 356 -8.62 9.73 -1.31
CA LEU A 356 -8.15 10.08 0.02
C LEU A 356 -8.64 9.05 1.07
N LEU A 357 -9.92 8.70 1.08
CA LEU A 357 -10.46 7.75 2.06
C LEU A 357 -9.88 6.34 1.90
N THR A 358 -9.56 5.93 0.69
CA THR A 358 -9.00 4.59 0.39
C THR A 358 -7.47 4.55 0.32
N ARG A 359 -6.75 5.64 0.65
CA ARG A 359 -5.29 5.78 0.52
C ARG A 359 -4.48 4.74 1.28
N SER A 360 -4.94 4.34 2.45
CA SER A 360 -4.29 3.33 3.29
C SER A 360 -4.44 1.90 2.78
N ARG A 361 -5.31 1.67 1.79
CA ARG A 361 -5.74 0.37 1.24
C ARG A 361 -6.41 -0.55 2.27
N ARG A 362 -6.71 -0.07 3.48
CA ARG A 362 -7.54 -0.77 4.48
C ARG A 362 -9.01 -0.47 4.30
N VAL A 363 -9.33 0.76 3.95
CA VAL A 363 -10.67 1.17 3.55
C VAL A 363 -10.79 0.92 2.05
N THR A 364 -11.87 0.29 1.62
CA THR A 364 -12.11 -0.16 0.26
C THR A 364 -13.47 0.32 -0.26
N TYR A 365 -13.76 0.10 -1.54
CA TYR A 365 -15.06 0.41 -2.13
C TYR A 365 -16.21 -0.27 -1.38
N ASP A 366 -16.09 -1.59 -1.12
CA ASP A 366 -17.14 -2.33 -0.41
C ASP A 366 -17.27 -1.91 1.06
N ASN A 367 -16.14 -1.57 1.73
CA ASN A 367 -16.23 -1.02 3.09
C ASN A 367 -17.03 0.27 3.13
N LEU A 368 -16.77 1.20 2.20
CA LEU A 368 -17.50 2.45 2.12
C LEU A 368 -18.95 2.22 1.72
N ARG A 369 -19.20 1.35 0.75
CA ARG A 369 -20.55 1.02 0.31
C ARG A 369 -21.44 0.44 1.42
N VAL A 370 -20.88 -0.40 2.29
CA VAL A 370 -21.61 -0.99 3.44
C VAL A 370 -21.86 0.04 4.54
N ARG A 371 -20.95 1.00 4.73
CA ARG A 371 -21.07 2.05 5.75
C ARG A 371 -21.94 3.21 5.29
N ASP A 372 -21.79 3.58 4.02
CA ASP A 372 -22.40 4.76 3.41
C ASP A 372 -22.61 4.52 1.90
N GLU A 373 -23.76 3.94 1.55
CA GLU A 373 -24.12 3.67 0.16
C GLU A 373 -24.37 4.97 -0.62
N GLU A 374 -24.85 6.02 0.06
CA GLU A 374 -25.13 7.32 -0.55
C GLU A 374 -23.82 7.98 -1.01
N PHE A 375 -22.79 7.99 -0.16
CA PHE A 375 -21.46 8.48 -0.52
C PHE A 375 -20.89 7.74 -1.72
N THR A 376 -20.89 6.40 -1.71
CA THR A 376 -20.32 5.62 -2.81
C THR A 376 -21.10 5.77 -4.11
N THR A 377 -22.41 5.99 -4.04
CA THR A 377 -23.26 6.29 -5.20
C THR A 377 -22.93 7.67 -5.75
N ALA A 378 -22.76 8.67 -4.90
CA ALA A 378 -22.40 10.04 -5.29
C ALA A 378 -21.00 10.10 -5.96
N VAL A 379 -20.05 9.31 -5.48
CA VAL A 379 -18.71 9.22 -6.08
C VAL A 379 -18.75 8.47 -7.42
N ASN A 380 -19.55 7.40 -7.51
CA ASN A 380 -19.70 6.59 -8.73
C ASN A 380 -20.73 7.19 -9.69
N SER A 381 -20.73 8.51 -9.90
CA SER A 381 -21.72 9.28 -10.64
C SER A 381 -21.96 8.82 -12.11
N SER A 382 -21.22 7.84 -12.61
CA SER A 382 -21.27 7.38 -13.99
C SER A 382 -22.33 6.31 -14.28
N ALA A 383 -23.10 5.85 -13.33
CA ALA A 383 -24.25 4.94 -13.44
C ALA A 383 -24.31 3.94 -12.25
N PRO A 384 -25.40 3.21 -12.04
CA PRO A 384 -25.53 2.15 -11.04
C PRO A 384 -24.77 0.86 -11.47
N VAL A 385 -23.57 1.02 -12.02
CA VAL A 385 -22.69 -0.05 -12.52
C VAL A 385 -21.45 -0.09 -11.66
N PRO A 386 -21.07 -1.26 -11.09
CA PRO A 386 -19.82 -1.36 -10.35
C PRO A 386 -18.63 -0.87 -11.20
N PRO A 387 -17.66 -0.13 -10.63
CA PRO A 387 -16.57 0.52 -11.40
C PRO A 387 -15.84 -0.43 -12.36
N MET A 388 -15.63 -1.69 -11.97
CA MET A 388 -14.99 -2.70 -12.81
C MET A 388 -15.75 -3.03 -14.10
N PHE A 389 -17.06 -2.79 -14.17
CA PHE A 389 -17.90 -3.08 -15.34
C PHE A 389 -18.17 -1.85 -16.20
N THR A 390 -17.49 -0.75 -15.97
CA THR A 390 -17.53 0.41 -16.88
C THR A 390 -16.67 0.14 -18.13
N PRO A 391 -17.11 0.51 -19.34
CA PRO A 391 -16.31 0.33 -20.55
C PRO A 391 -15.07 1.24 -20.53
N PHE A 392 -14.05 0.88 -21.31
CA PHE A 392 -12.83 1.66 -21.42
C PHE A 392 -12.29 1.72 -22.87
N PRO A 393 -12.05 2.93 -23.43
CA PRO A 393 -11.40 3.07 -24.71
C PRO A 393 -9.89 2.80 -24.57
N LEU A 394 -9.34 1.92 -25.39
CA LEU A 394 -7.93 1.56 -25.40
C LEU A 394 -7.43 1.50 -26.85
N GLY A 395 -6.59 2.44 -27.27
CA GLY A 395 -6.25 2.61 -28.67
C GLY A 395 -7.52 2.80 -29.53
N GLY A 396 -7.71 2.03 -30.56
CA GLY A 396 -8.92 2.06 -31.38
C GLY A 396 -10.07 1.16 -30.90
N LEU A 397 -9.92 0.51 -29.72
CA LEU A 397 -10.87 -0.48 -29.21
C LEU A 397 -11.71 0.09 -28.06
N LEU A 398 -12.88 -0.51 -27.84
CA LEU A 398 -13.70 -0.28 -26.65
C LEU A 398 -13.78 -1.57 -25.83
N LEU A 399 -13.03 -1.65 -24.74
CA LEU A 399 -13.12 -2.77 -23.82
C LEU A 399 -14.44 -2.68 -23.05
N ARG A 400 -15.17 -3.79 -22.96
CA ARG A 400 -16.49 -3.84 -22.29
C ARG A 400 -16.43 -3.67 -20.78
N ASN A 401 -15.29 -3.98 -20.14
CA ASN A 401 -15.05 -3.79 -18.72
C ASN A 401 -13.54 -3.59 -18.44
N ARG A 402 -13.20 -3.35 -17.17
CA ARG A 402 -11.85 -2.99 -16.70
C ARG A 402 -10.97 -4.17 -16.34
N VAL A 403 -11.42 -5.41 -16.57
CA VAL A 403 -10.70 -6.63 -16.14
C VAL A 403 -9.86 -7.17 -17.29
N VAL A 404 -8.58 -7.36 -17.03
CA VAL A 404 -7.60 -7.95 -17.94
C VAL A 404 -7.12 -9.28 -17.37
N VAL A 405 -7.10 -10.33 -18.20
CA VAL A 405 -6.33 -11.54 -17.92
C VAL A 405 -4.90 -11.31 -18.42
N PRO A 406 -3.92 -11.14 -17.49
CA PRO A 406 -2.56 -10.84 -17.92
C PRO A 406 -1.87 -12.06 -18.54
N PRO A 407 -0.80 -11.85 -19.32
CA PRO A 407 -0.07 -12.94 -19.93
C PRO A 407 0.45 -13.96 -18.92
N THR A 408 0.16 -15.23 -19.11
CA THR A 408 0.63 -16.34 -18.28
C THR A 408 1.47 -17.30 -19.09
N ALA A 409 2.67 -17.64 -18.61
CA ALA A 409 3.53 -18.63 -19.27
C ALA A 409 3.05 -20.03 -18.92
N LEU A 410 2.35 -20.68 -19.83
CA LEU A 410 1.81 -22.04 -19.61
C LEU A 410 2.85 -23.14 -19.87
N GLY A 411 3.80 -22.89 -20.78
CA GLY A 411 4.86 -23.87 -21.10
C GLY A 411 4.37 -25.09 -21.86
N THR A 412 3.28 -24.96 -22.62
CA THR A 412 2.55 -26.08 -23.25
C THR A 412 2.82 -26.25 -24.73
N ALA A 413 3.46 -25.28 -25.38
CA ALA A 413 3.74 -25.30 -26.80
C ALA A 413 4.78 -26.39 -27.17
N LYS A 414 4.60 -27.01 -28.33
CA LYS A 414 5.57 -27.93 -28.93
C LYS A 414 6.20 -27.25 -30.14
N ASP A 415 7.52 -27.16 -30.17
CA ASP A 415 8.27 -26.45 -31.21
C ASP A 415 7.76 -25.01 -31.47
N GLY A 416 7.31 -24.36 -30.41
CA GLY A 416 6.72 -23.04 -30.46
C GLY A 416 5.28 -22.98 -30.98
N ILE A 417 4.66 -24.13 -31.32
CA ILE A 417 3.28 -24.20 -31.82
C ILE A 417 2.32 -24.30 -30.62
N PRO A 418 1.40 -23.34 -30.41
CA PRO A 418 0.37 -23.42 -29.41
C PRO A 418 -0.61 -24.55 -29.70
N GLY A 419 -1.06 -25.27 -28.65
CA GLY A 419 -1.87 -26.47 -28.78
C GLY A 419 -3.29 -26.34 -28.29
N ASP A 420 -3.96 -27.48 -28.10
CA ASP A 420 -5.34 -27.54 -27.59
C ASP A 420 -5.46 -27.04 -26.18
N PHE A 421 -4.39 -27.13 -25.35
CA PHE A 421 -4.42 -26.57 -24.01
C PHE A 421 -4.49 -25.02 -24.05
N ASP A 422 -3.74 -24.39 -24.96
CA ASP A 422 -3.79 -22.94 -25.16
C ASP A 422 -5.19 -22.51 -25.64
N LEU A 423 -5.79 -23.28 -26.58
CA LEU A 423 -7.17 -23.04 -27.04
C LEU A 423 -8.17 -23.11 -25.87
N VAL A 424 -8.14 -24.18 -25.08
CA VAL A 424 -9.06 -24.35 -23.95
C VAL A 424 -8.85 -23.24 -22.92
N HIS A 425 -7.61 -22.95 -22.55
CA HIS A 425 -7.28 -21.94 -21.55
C HIS A 425 -7.78 -20.53 -21.96
N LEU A 426 -7.37 -20.05 -23.14
CA LEU A 426 -7.71 -18.69 -23.60
C LEU A 426 -9.21 -18.56 -23.87
N SER A 427 -9.85 -19.61 -24.43
CA SER A 427 -11.28 -19.59 -24.65
C SER A 427 -12.08 -19.56 -23.37
N THR A 428 -11.67 -20.33 -22.37
CA THR A 428 -12.36 -20.34 -21.05
C THR A 428 -12.22 -18.97 -20.37
N GLN A 429 -11.04 -18.35 -20.43
CA GLN A 429 -10.82 -17.00 -19.88
C GLN A 429 -11.67 -15.94 -20.61
N ALA A 430 -11.78 -16.03 -21.94
CA ALA A 430 -12.60 -15.11 -22.73
C ALA A 430 -14.10 -15.27 -22.44
N LEU A 431 -14.58 -16.51 -22.35
CA LEU A 431 -15.95 -16.84 -21.96
C LEU A 431 -16.23 -16.49 -20.48
N GLY A 432 -15.19 -16.37 -19.66
CA GLY A 432 -15.24 -15.94 -18.27
C GLY A 432 -15.64 -14.48 -18.07
N GLY A 433 -15.79 -13.70 -19.16
CA GLY A 433 -16.37 -12.36 -19.11
C GLY A 433 -15.39 -11.21 -18.96
N SER A 434 -14.06 -11.45 -19.00
CA SER A 434 -13.04 -10.38 -18.95
C SER A 434 -13.11 -9.47 -20.17
N GLY A 435 -12.72 -8.21 -20.04
CA GLY A 435 -12.70 -7.24 -21.13
C GLY A 435 -11.56 -7.50 -22.12
N LEU A 436 -10.42 -7.97 -21.63
CA LEU A 436 -9.23 -8.30 -22.42
C LEU A 436 -8.58 -9.56 -21.87
N VAL A 437 -8.19 -10.48 -22.76
CA VAL A 437 -7.38 -11.66 -22.44
C VAL A 437 -6.06 -11.56 -23.21
N LEU A 438 -4.93 -11.61 -22.53
CA LEU A 438 -3.61 -11.60 -23.15
C LEU A 438 -3.01 -13.01 -23.15
N ALA A 439 -2.75 -13.53 -24.34
CA ALA A 439 -1.99 -14.77 -24.52
C ALA A 439 -0.57 -14.59 -23.95
N GLY A 440 -0.03 -15.66 -23.38
CA GLY A 440 1.26 -15.66 -22.68
C GLY A 440 2.44 -15.29 -23.57
N ARG A 441 3.59 -15.14 -22.97
CA ARG A 441 4.85 -14.77 -23.60
C ARG A 441 5.08 -15.57 -24.90
N THR A 442 4.99 -14.92 -26.05
CA THR A 442 5.11 -15.51 -27.38
C THR A 442 6.40 -15.01 -28.03
N ALA A 443 7.31 -15.93 -28.32
CA ALA A 443 8.63 -15.57 -28.82
C ALA A 443 8.59 -15.09 -30.27
N VAL A 444 9.38 -14.06 -30.59
CA VAL A 444 9.51 -13.48 -31.95
C VAL A 444 10.52 -14.26 -32.81
N SER A 445 11.33 -15.12 -32.21
CA SER A 445 12.30 -16.00 -32.87
C SER A 445 12.52 -17.27 -32.06
N ALA A 446 13.18 -18.26 -32.63
CA ALA A 446 13.49 -19.52 -31.96
C ALA A 446 14.43 -19.30 -30.76
N GLU A 447 15.45 -18.47 -30.92
CA GLU A 447 16.40 -18.10 -29.87
C GLU A 447 15.76 -17.24 -28.78
N GLY A 448 14.70 -16.51 -29.12
CA GLY A 448 13.95 -15.64 -28.20
C GLY A 448 13.03 -16.39 -27.26
N ARG A 449 12.95 -17.73 -27.28
CA ARG A 449 12.12 -18.51 -26.37
C ARG A 449 12.72 -18.56 -24.95
N THR A 450 11.87 -18.42 -23.94
CA THR A 450 12.27 -18.55 -22.53
C THR A 450 12.46 -20.00 -22.10
N THR A 451 11.67 -20.90 -22.65
CA THR A 451 11.68 -22.36 -22.38
C THR A 451 11.32 -23.10 -23.67
N PRO A 452 11.60 -24.41 -23.77
CA PRO A 452 11.15 -25.22 -24.91
C PRO A 452 9.63 -25.18 -25.14
N GLY A 453 8.84 -25.03 -24.03
CA GLY A 453 7.38 -24.93 -24.10
C GLY A 453 6.84 -23.51 -24.36
N CYS A 454 7.71 -22.52 -24.60
CA CYS A 454 7.28 -21.17 -24.94
C CYS A 454 6.69 -21.14 -26.36
N PRO A 455 5.47 -20.62 -26.56
CA PRO A 455 4.93 -20.45 -27.91
C PRO A 455 5.72 -19.42 -28.70
N GLY A 456 5.64 -19.51 -30.02
CA GLY A 456 6.27 -18.60 -30.96
C GLY A 456 5.27 -18.00 -31.95
N LEU A 457 5.72 -16.97 -32.69
CA LEU A 457 4.98 -16.37 -33.78
C LEU A 457 5.93 -15.95 -34.92
N TYR A 458 6.81 -16.89 -35.30
CA TYR A 458 7.86 -16.65 -36.28
C TYR A 458 7.80 -17.63 -37.50
N THR A 459 6.90 -18.63 -37.48
CA THR A 459 6.61 -19.51 -38.62
C THR A 459 5.15 -19.46 -39.02
N ASP A 460 4.84 -19.97 -40.24
CA ASP A 460 3.47 -19.98 -40.78
C ASP A 460 2.58 -21.00 -40.03
N GLU A 461 3.15 -22.10 -39.53
CA GLU A 461 2.44 -23.08 -38.73
C GLU A 461 2.02 -22.50 -37.41
N GLN A 462 2.88 -21.71 -36.77
CA GLN A 462 2.56 -21.02 -35.51
C GLN A 462 1.45 -19.97 -35.75
N GLU A 463 1.52 -19.21 -36.82
CA GLU A 463 0.46 -18.25 -37.21
C GLU A 463 -0.89 -18.95 -37.41
N ALA A 464 -0.91 -20.07 -38.13
CA ALA A 464 -2.12 -20.86 -38.37
C ALA A 464 -2.71 -21.43 -37.06
N ALA A 465 -1.84 -21.89 -36.16
CA ALA A 465 -2.28 -22.38 -34.83
C ALA A 465 -2.89 -21.27 -33.98
N TRP A 466 -2.29 -20.07 -33.96
CA TRP A 466 -2.85 -18.89 -33.31
C TRP A 466 -4.16 -18.44 -33.91
N ARG A 467 -4.27 -18.43 -35.26
CA ARG A 467 -5.52 -18.07 -35.94
C ARG A 467 -6.67 -19.00 -35.55
N ARG A 468 -6.44 -20.30 -35.43
CA ARG A 468 -7.44 -21.25 -34.93
C ARG A 468 -7.98 -20.85 -33.55
N ILE A 469 -7.12 -20.33 -32.65
CA ILE A 469 -7.50 -19.90 -31.33
C ILE A 469 -8.30 -18.58 -31.37
N THR A 470 -7.83 -17.59 -32.13
CA THR A 470 -8.51 -16.29 -32.28
C THR A 470 -9.87 -16.43 -32.94
N ASP A 471 -9.98 -17.23 -34.03
CA ASP A 471 -11.25 -17.50 -34.72
C ASP A 471 -12.26 -18.16 -33.75
N PHE A 472 -11.81 -19.11 -32.91
CA PHE A 472 -12.70 -19.73 -31.95
C PHE A 472 -13.16 -18.73 -30.87
N VAL A 473 -12.25 -17.95 -30.30
CA VAL A 473 -12.60 -16.95 -29.26
C VAL A 473 -13.57 -15.92 -29.81
N HIS A 474 -13.30 -15.33 -30.96
CA HIS A 474 -14.16 -14.32 -31.58
C HIS A 474 -15.51 -14.88 -32.03
N GLY A 475 -15.55 -16.19 -32.40
CA GLY A 475 -16.81 -16.87 -32.73
C GLY A 475 -17.70 -17.14 -31.50
N GLN A 476 -17.16 -17.07 -30.29
CA GLN A 476 -17.90 -17.42 -29.05
C GLN A 476 -18.01 -16.25 -28.07
N SER A 477 -17.23 -15.18 -28.21
CA SER A 477 -17.14 -14.08 -27.25
C SER A 477 -16.73 -12.78 -27.93
N ASP A 478 -17.26 -11.65 -27.43
CA ASP A 478 -16.84 -10.29 -27.79
C ASP A 478 -15.62 -9.82 -26.95
N THR A 479 -14.94 -10.71 -26.25
CA THR A 479 -13.73 -10.39 -25.48
C THR A 479 -12.59 -10.06 -26.44
N CYS A 480 -11.92 -8.94 -26.24
CA CYS A 480 -10.69 -8.63 -26.97
C CYS A 480 -9.60 -9.65 -26.62
N LEU A 481 -8.93 -10.19 -27.62
CA LEU A 481 -7.82 -11.12 -27.45
C LEU A 481 -6.52 -10.47 -27.91
N GLY A 482 -5.53 -10.44 -27.00
CA GLY A 482 -4.20 -9.91 -27.28
C GLY A 482 -3.12 -10.97 -27.18
N VAL A 483 -1.93 -10.66 -27.69
CA VAL A 483 -0.73 -11.48 -27.56
C VAL A 483 0.45 -10.66 -27.08
N GLN A 484 1.20 -11.21 -26.11
CA GLN A 484 2.45 -10.61 -25.64
C GLN A 484 3.64 -11.15 -26.44
N LEU A 485 4.30 -10.28 -27.21
CA LEU A 485 5.53 -10.60 -27.93
C LEU A 485 6.76 -10.39 -27.03
N THR A 486 7.69 -11.34 -27.10
CA THR A 486 8.90 -11.32 -26.29
C THR A 486 10.12 -11.85 -27.03
N HIS A 487 11.30 -11.41 -26.59
CA HIS A 487 12.60 -12.06 -26.80
C HIS A 487 13.25 -12.27 -25.44
N ALA A 488 13.55 -13.51 -25.09
CA ALA A 488 14.00 -13.88 -23.75
C ALA A 488 15.32 -13.18 -23.33
N GLY A 489 16.19 -12.87 -24.29
CA GLY A 489 17.49 -12.29 -23.94
C GLY A 489 18.29 -13.23 -23.02
N ARG A 490 18.90 -12.71 -21.99
CA ARG A 490 19.64 -13.48 -20.98
C ARG A 490 18.80 -14.48 -20.18
N ARG A 491 17.47 -14.43 -20.32
CA ARG A 491 16.52 -15.37 -19.71
C ARG A 491 16.17 -16.53 -20.66
N ALA A 492 16.82 -16.64 -21.79
CA ALA A 492 16.61 -17.74 -22.73
C ALA A 492 17.07 -19.07 -22.12
N ALA A 493 16.37 -20.15 -22.54
CA ALA A 493 16.82 -21.49 -22.24
C ALA A 493 18.24 -21.71 -22.76
N ALA A 494 19.01 -22.56 -22.04
CA ALA A 494 20.33 -22.97 -22.53
C ALA A 494 20.22 -23.61 -23.91
N GLY A 495 21.04 -23.15 -24.86
CA GLY A 495 21.10 -23.62 -26.24
C GLY A 495 22.55 -23.75 -26.69
N ASP A 496 22.76 -24.04 -27.97
CA ASP A 496 24.09 -24.26 -28.56
C ASP A 496 24.93 -22.95 -28.61
N ALA A 497 24.26 -21.79 -28.64
CA ALA A 497 24.91 -20.49 -28.63
C ALA A 497 24.53 -19.69 -27.39
N PRO A 498 25.42 -18.83 -26.87
CA PRO A 498 25.10 -17.95 -25.74
C PRO A 498 23.97 -16.97 -26.13
N PRO A 499 23.00 -16.72 -25.23
CA PRO A 499 21.95 -15.76 -25.48
C PRO A 499 22.51 -14.34 -25.66
N ILE A 500 21.77 -13.46 -26.31
CA ILE A 500 22.11 -12.04 -26.44
C ILE A 500 21.51 -11.22 -25.30
N ALA A 501 22.20 -10.16 -24.89
CA ALA A 501 21.70 -9.20 -23.91
C ALA A 501 22.28 -7.80 -24.17
N ALA A 502 21.81 -6.81 -23.42
CA ALA A 502 22.41 -5.48 -23.45
C ALA A 502 23.90 -5.50 -23.08
N SER A 503 24.26 -6.30 -22.07
CA SER A 503 25.66 -6.52 -21.64
C SER A 503 25.85 -7.96 -21.18
N ALA A 504 27.11 -8.40 -21.04
CA ALA A 504 27.47 -9.77 -20.65
C ALA A 504 27.26 -10.02 -19.14
N VAL A 505 26.03 -9.82 -18.66
CA VAL A 505 25.60 -10.02 -17.27
C VAL A 505 24.66 -11.23 -17.19
N ALA A 506 25.13 -12.33 -16.59
CA ALA A 506 24.30 -13.52 -16.36
C ALA A 506 23.08 -13.21 -15.47
N TRP A 507 22.04 -14.02 -15.57
CA TRP A 507 20.88 -13.89 -14.68
C TRP A 507 21.26 -14.25 -13.23
N ASP A 508 21.89 -15.39 -13.06
CA ASP A 508 22.41 -15.89 -11.78
C ASP A 508 23.69 -16.74 -12.03
N GLU A 509 24.26 -17.31 -10.98
CA GLU A 509 25.48 -18.12 -11.04
C GLU A 509 25.35 -19.39 -11.89
N ARG A 510 24.12 -19.87 -12.15
CA ARG A 510 23.82 -21.09 -12.91
C ARG A 510 23.44 -20.81 -14.35
N SER A 511 23.14 -19.56 -14.67
CA SER A 511 22.71 -19.15 -15.99
C SER A 511 23.91 -18.91 -16.92
N PRO A 512 23.79 -19.19 -18.22
CA PRO A 512 24.85 -18.87 -19.18
C PRO A 512 25.12 -17.37 -19.20
N VAL A 513 26.39 -17.00 -19.33
CA VAL A 513 26.77 -15.60 -19.55
C VAL A 513 26.34 -15.22 -20.96
N PRO A 514 25.46 -14.23 -21.13
CA PRO A 514 25.05 -13.78 -22.45
C PRO A 514 26.20 -13.03 -23.14
N ARG A 515 26.17 -13.01 -24.48
CA ARG A 515 27.03 -12.06 -25.21
C ARG A 515 26.32 -10.71 -25.36
N GLU A 516 27.10 -9.66 -25.37
CA GLU A 516 26.59 -8.32 -25.66
C GLU A 516 26.06 -8.26 -27.10
N ALA A 517 24.85 -7.71 -27.31
CA ALA A 517 24.23 -7.59 -28.61
C ALA A 517 24.98 -6.59 -29.49
N ALA A 518 25.41 -7.05 -30.67
CA ALA A 518 25.98 -6.19 -31.70
C ALA A 518 24.87 -5.48 -32.50
N ALA A 519 25.20 -4.45 -33.25
CA ALA A 519 24.24 -3.73 -34.09
C ALA A 519 23.44 -4.67 -35.01
N ALA A 520 24.12 -5.66 -35.62
CA ALA A 520 23.44 -6.64 -36.49
C ALA A 520 22.43 -7.52 -35.76
N ASP A 521 22.66 -7.82 -34.48
CA ASP A 521 21.71 -8.56 -33.62
C ASP A 521 20.50 -7.69 -33.31
N MET A 522 20.71 -6.44 -32.95
CA MET A 522 19.65 -5.47 -32.68
C MET A 522 18.77 -5.27 -33.93
N ASP A 523 19.37 -5.09 -35.10
CA ASP A 523 18.65 -5.01 -36.36
C ASP A 523 17.84 -6.28 -36.68
N LEU A 524 18.37 -7.46 -36.37
CA LEU A 524 17.64 -8.72 -36.53
C LEU A 524 16.44 -8.79 -35.57
N VAL A 525 16.62 -8.44 -34.31
CA VAL A 525 15.55 -8.40 -33.29
C VAL A 525 14.43 -7.45 -33.72
N VAL A 526 14.75 -6.24 -34.22
CA VAL A 526 13.73 -5.30 -34.74
C VAL A 526 12.92 -5.97 -35.86
N ARG A 527 13.60 -6.60 -36.83
CA ARG A 527 12.91 -7.31 -37.91
C ARG A 527 12.04 -8.47 -37.42
N ASP A 528 12.48 -9.19 -36.39
CA ASP A 528 11.73 -10.30 -35.84
C ASP A 528 10.46 -9.82 -35.10
N PHE A 529 10.53 -8.74 -34.33
CA PHE A 529 9.35 -8.11 -33.74
C PHE A 529 8.37 -7.61 -34.81
N VAL A 530 8.85 -6.96 -35.83
CA VAL A 530 8.01 -6.48 -36.95
C VAL A 530 7.32 -7.65 -37.68
N ARG A 531 8.04 -8.74 -37.95
CA ARG A 531 7.47 -9.95 -38.57
C ARG A 531 6.41 -10.60 -37.65
N ALA A 532 6.70 -10.73 -36.39
CA ALA A 532 5.77 -11.29 -35.40
C ALA A 532 4.52 -10.41 -35.24
N ALA A 533 4.65 -9.07 -35.23
CA ALA A 533 3.52 -8.15 -35.21
C ALA A 533 2.60 -8.30 -36.43
N ARG A 534 3.16 -8.39 -37.63
CA ARG A 534 2.37 -8.67 -38.85
C ARG A 534 1.67 -10.02 -38.79
N ARG A 535 2.32 -11.06 -38.24
CA ARG A 535 1.70 -12.37 -38.04
C ARG A 535 0.58 -12.32 -37.00
N ALA A 536 0.76 -11.56 -35.90
CA ALA A 536 -0.27 -11.36 -34.89
C ALA A 536 -1.54 -10.69 -35.52
N ASP A 537 -1.35 -9.70 -36.37
CA ASP A 537 -2.47 -9.06 -37.07
C ASP A 537 -3.19 -10.05 -37.99
N ARG A 538 -2.45 -10.82 -38.81
CA ARG A 538 -3.05 -11.84 -39.70
C ARG A 538 -3.69 -13.00 -38.94
N ALA A 539 -3.15 -13.35 -37.78
CA ALA A 539 -3.75 -14.35 -36.89
C ALA A 539 -5.03 -13.84 -36.19
N GLY A 540 -5.37 -12.55 -36.30
CA GLY A 540 -6.64 -12.02 -35.82
C GLY A 540 -6.59 -11.44 -34.40
N PHE A 541 -5.43 -11.21 -33.83
CA PHE A 541 -5.34 -10.56 -32.51
C PHE A 541 -5.80 -9.10 -32.58
N ASP A 542 -6.49 -8.64 -31.51
CA ASP A 542 -7.00 -7.27 -31.35
C ASP A 542 -5.98 -6.35 -30.69
N VAL A 543 -5.17 -6.91 -29.78
CA VAL A 543 -4.21 -6.18 -28.96
C VAL A 543 -2.82 -6.83 -29.08
N LEU A 544 -1.81 -6.00 -29.25
CA LEU A 544 -0.41 -6.41 -29.18
C LEU A 544 0.21 -5.84 -27.92
N GLU A 545 0.89 -6.67 -27.14
CA GLU A 545 1.69 -6.21 -25.98
C GLU A 545 3.16 -6.56 -26.21
N LEU A 546 4.06 -5.60 -26.01
CA LEU A 546 5.51 -5.80 -26.06
C LEU A 546 6.06 -5.98 -24.63
N GLN A 547 6.85 -7.02 -24.41
CA GLN A 547 7.44 -7.35 -23.11
C GLN A 547 8.75 -6.61 -22.88
N TYR A 548 8.70 -5.50 -22.13
CA TYR A 548 9.84 -4.69 -21.71
C TYR A 548 10.13 -4.81 -20.21
N GLY A 549 9.56 -5.82 -19.56
CA GLY A 549 9.77 -6.13 -18.14
C GLY A 549 10.42 -7.50 -17.90
N HIS A 550 10.56 -7.84 -16.62
CA HIS A 550 10.92 -9.16 -16.11
C HIS A 550 12.27 -9.72 -16.63
N GLY A 551 13.25 -8.85 -16.81
CA GLY A 551 14.60 -9.25 -17.21
C GLY A 551 14.71 -9.84 -18.61
N GLN A 552 13.66 -9.72 -19.47
CA GLN A 552 13.70 -10.09 -20.88
C GLN A 552 14.63 -9.14 -21.65
N LEU A 553 14.87 -9.40 -22.94
CA LEU A 553 15.87 -8.65 -23.72
C LEU A 553 15.70 -7.12 -23.61
N LEU A 554 14.50 -6.60 -23.89
CA LEU A 554 14.23 -5.16 -23.89
C LEU A 554 14.22 -4.57 -22.48
N SER A 555 13.77 -5.32 -21.47
CA SER A 555 13.95 -5.00 -20.05
C SER A 555 15.43 -4.84 -19.69
N GLY A 556 16.28 -5.74 -20.22
CA GLY A 556 17.72 -5.72 -19.98
C GLY A 556 18.41 -4.48 -20.53
N PHE A 557 17.88 -3.83 -21.58
CA PHE A 557 18.37 -2.54 -22.04
C PHE A 557 17.93 -1.38 -21.15
N LEU A 558 16.74 -1.43 -20.57
CA LEU A 558 16.19 -0.35 -19.73
C LEU A 558 16.89 -0.22 -18.38
N SER A 559 17.16 -1.35 -17.70
CA SER A 559 17.71 -1.35 -16.36
C SER A 559 19.21 -1.02 -16.33
N PRO A 560 19.66 -0.08 -15.46
CA PRO A 560 21.09 0.21 -15.28
C PRO A 560 21.85 -0.97 -14.65
N LEU A 561 21.17 -1.93 -14.00
CA LEU A 561 21.80 -3.12 -13.42
C LEU A 561 22.22 -4.16 -14.46
N THR A 562 21.65 -4.07 -15.67
CA THR A 562 21.84 -5.07 -16.72
C THR A 562 22.35 -4.49 -18.04
N ASN A 563 22.29 -3.17 -18.18
CA ASN A 563 22.83 -2.43 -19.31
C ASN A 563 24.08 -1.62 -18.83
N LEU A 564 25.24 -2.23 -19.00
CA LEU A 564 26.54 -1.63 -18.67
C LEU A 564 27.27 -1.08 -19.91
N ARG A 565 26.54 -0.89 -21.03
CA ARG A 565 27.09 -0.39 -22.30
C ARG A 565 27.63 1.04 -22.15
N THR A 566 28.68 1.31 -22.88
CA THR A 566 29.30 2.65 -22.96
C THR A 566 29.10 3.34 -24.31
N ASP A 567 28.39 2.69 -25.22
CA ASP A 567 27.98 3.23 -26.49
C ASP A 567 26.64 3.99 -26.42
N GLU A 568 26.07 4.37 -27.56
CA GLU A 568 24.82 5.11 -27.66
C GLU A 568 23.57 4.39 -27.14
N TYR A 569 23.66 3.09 -26.83
CA TYR A 569 22.58 2.25 -26.31
C TYR A 569 22.68 2.02 -24.79
N GLY A 570 23.61 2.70 -24.09
CA GLY A 570 23.85 2.54 -22.65
C GLY A 570 24.01 3.86 -21.89
N GLY A 571 24.51 3.78 -20.66
CA GLY A 571 24.80 4.92 -19.80
C GLY A 571 23.53 5.67 -19.33
N THR A 572 23.19 6.77 -19.97
CA THR A 572 22.03 7.59 -19.62
C THR A 572 20.72 6.88 -19.87
N LEU A 573 19.63 7.32 -19.21
CA LEU A 573 18.28 6.78 -19.48
C LEU A 573 17.92 6.90 -20.96
N ALA A 574 18.27 8.00 -21.62
CA ALA A 574 18.02 8.20 -23.04
C ALA A 574 18.76 7.16 -23.91
N GLY A 575 20.02 6.82 -23.56
CA GLY A 575 20.77 5.76 -24.24
C GLY A 575 20.13 4.39 -24.01
N ARG A 576 19.77 4.06 -22.78
CA ARG A 576 19.12 2.80 -22.42
C ARG A 576 17.74 2.63 -23.10
N LEU A 577 17.02 3.72 -23.34
CA LEU A 577 15.74 3.74 -24.06
C LEU A 577 15.87 3.59 -25.57
N ARG A 578 17.00 3.88 -26.17
CA ARG A 578 17.17 3.97 -27.64
C ARG A 578 16.69 2.70 -28.35
N PHE A 579 17.25 1.56 -28.02
CA PHE A 579 16.89 0.29 -28.68
C PHE A 579 15.44 -0.13 -28.40
N PRO A 580 14.92 -0.10 -27.15
CA PRO A 580 13.50 -0.31 -26.88
C PRO A 580 12.56 0.57 -27.73
N LEU A 581 12.90 1.86 -27.91
CA LEU A 581 12.10 2.78 -28.74
C LEU A 581 12.19 2.48 -30.24
N GLU A 582 13.34 2.03 -30.74
CA GLU A 582 13.49 1.57 -32.13
C GLU A 582 12.57 0.38 -32.43
N VAL A 583 12.51 -0.62 -31.51
CA VAL A 583 11.59 -1.75 -31.63
C VAL A 583 10.14 -1.29 -31.60
N LEU A 584 9.76 -0.45 -30.64
CA LEU A 584 8.38 0.02 -30.50
C LEU A 584 7.92 0.79 -31.74
N ARG A 585 8.71 1.73 -32.23
CA ARG A 585 8.38 2.52 -33.43
C ARG A 585 8.23 1.64 -34.68
N ALA A 586 9.17 0.73 -34.86
CA ALA A 586 9.11 -0.20 -35.99
C ALA A 586 7.87 -1.12 -35.94
N VAL A 587 7.47 -1.56 -34.78
CA VAL A 587 6.23 -2.32 -34.57
C VAL A 587 5.01 -1.43 -34.80
N ARG A 588 4.98 -0.19 -34.27
CA ARG A 588 3.86 0.73 -34.47
C ARG A 588 3.60 1.04 -35.94
N GLU A 589 4.64 1.14 -36.77
CA GLU A 589 4.49 1.37 -38.21
C GLU A 589 3.71 0.28 -38.93
N VAL A 590 3.73 -0.96 -38.42
CA VAL A 590 3.08 -2.11 -39.10
C VAL A 590 1.82 -2.60 -38.38
N TRP A 591 1.64 -2.26 -37.08
CA TRP A 591 0.46 -2.64 -36.34
C TRP A 591 -0.70 -1.69 -36.63
N PRO A 592 -1.91 -2.19 -36.97
CA PRO A 592 -3.02 -1.33 -37.40
C PRO A 592 -3.41 -0.28 -36.34
N ALA A 593 -3.65 0.95 -36.76
CA ALA A 593 -4.01 2.06 -35.90
C ALA A 593 -5.35 1.85 -35.11
N GLY A 594 -6.24 1.02 -35.64
CA GLY A 594 -7.50 0.64 -34.99
C GLY A 594 -7.36 -0.44 -33.90
N LYS A 595 -6.14 -0.97 -33.69
CA LYS A 595 -5.82 -2.00 -32.70
C LYS A 595 -4.85 -1.46 -31.65
N ALA A 596 -5.03 -1.84 -30.40
CA ALA A 596 -4.21 -1.33 -29.30
C ALA A 596 -2.80 -1.94 -29.29
N LEU A 597 -1.80 -1.10 -29.01
CA LEU A 597 -0.41 -1.49 -28.77
C LEU A 597 -0.01 -1.14 -27.34
N LEU A 598 0.22 -2.16 -26.53
CA LEU A 598 0.62 -2.04 -25.14
C LEU A 598 2.11 -2.33 -24.96
N VAL A 599 2.68 -1.78 -23.89
CA VAL A 599 4.03 -2.13 -23.45
C VAL A 599 3.99 -2.50 -21.96
N ARG A 600 4.49 -3.70 -21.63
CA ARG A 600 4.65 -4.13 -20.25
C ARG A 600 6.04 -3.81 -19.75
N ILE A 601 6.16 -3.12 -18.63
CA ILE A 601 7.43 -2.71 -18.02
C ILE A 601 7.60 -3.29 -16.61
N SER A 602 8.85 -3.36 -16.13
CA SER A 602 9.17 -3.46 -14.71
C SER A 602 9.50 -2.05 -14.20
N ALA A 603 8.53 -1.44 -13.51
CA ALA A 603 8.64 -0.06 -13.01
C ALA A 603 9.58 0.10 -11.80
N ALA A 604 10.05 -1.00 -11.23
CA ALA A 604 11.07 -1.05 -10.17
C ALA A 604 11.83 -2.37 -10.26
N ASP A 605 13.13 -2.33 -10.02
CA ASP A 605 13.99 -3.52 -10.04
C ASP A 605 14.10 -4.20 -8.67
N TRP A 606 13.60 -3.57 -7.61
CA TRP A 606 13.70 -4.02 -6.22
C TRP A 606 15.14 -4.31 -5.74
N ALA A 607 16.10 -3.64 -6.35
CA ALA A 607 17.52 -3.74 -6.05
C ALA A 607 18.17 -2.37 -6.10
N GLU A 608 19.18 -2.17 -5.26
CA GLU A 608 19.93 -0.91 -5.21
C GLU A 608 20.59 -0.60 -6.58
N GLY A 609 20.52 0.66 -7.00
CA GLY A 609 21.03 1.10 -8.29
C GLY A 609 20.15 0.73 -9.49
N GLY A 610 18.96 0.15 -9.28
CA GLY A 610 17.99 -0.16 -10.32
C GLY A 610 17.16 1.04 -10.79
N ILE A 611 16.12 0.77 -11.57
CA ILE A 611 15.17 1.78 -12.07
C ILE A 611 14.51 2.50 -10.89
N SER A 612 14.59 3.83 -10.89
CA SER A 612 13.91 4.70 -9.93
C SER A 612 12.45 4.98 -10.36
N GLU A 613 11.64 5.51 -9.42
CA GLU A 613 10.28 5.97 -9.75
C GLU A 613 10.27 7.06 -10.84
N ALA A 614 11.23 7.98 -10.79
CA ALA A 614 11.38 9.02 -11.81
C ALA A 614 11.74 8.43 -13.19
N ASP A 615 12.64 7.42 -13.21
CA ASP A 615 12.97 6.69 -14.45
C ASP A 615 11.73 5.97 -14.99
N ALA A 616 10.93 5.32 -14.14
CA ALA A 616 9.72 4.61 -14.57
C ALA A 616 8.70 5.55 -15.24
N VAL A 617 8.49 6.75 -14.68
CA VAL A 617 7.65 7.78 -15.31
C VAL A 617 8.22 8.25 -16.64
N ALA A 618 9.53 8.51 -16.70
CA ALA A 618 10.19 8.95 -17.93
C ALA A 618 10.14 7.87 -19.02
N VAL A 619 10.34 6.60 -18.68
CA VAL A 619 10.20 5.45 -19.56
C VAL A 619 8.77 5.38 -20.11
N ALA A 620 7.75 5.42 -19.25
CA ALA A 620 6.36 5.34 -19.65
C ALA A 620 5.97 6.49 -20.59
N ARG A 621 6.41 7.71 -20.31
CA ARG A 621 6.20 8.88 -21.17
C ARG A 621 6.85 8.69 -22.55
N ALA A 622 8.10 8.28 -22.60
CA ALA A 622 8.81 8.05 -23.86
C ALA A 622 8.16 6.94 -24.70
N LEU A 623 7.66 5.88 -24.06
CA LEU A 623 6.92 4.81 -24.75
C LEU A 623 5.59 5.28 -25.31
N ALA A 624 4.84 6.09 -24.58
CA ALA A 624 3.59 6.69 -25.08
C ALA A 624 3.84 7.64 -26.26
N GLU A 625 4.84 8.52 -26.16
CA GLU A 625 5.26 9.41 -27.25
C GLU A 625 5.71 8.63 -28.51
N ALA A 626 6.23 7.42 -28.32
CA ALA A 626 6.62 6.53 -29.40
C ALA A 626 5.48 5.67 -29.97
N GLY A 627 4.24 5.81 -29.44
CA GLY A 627 3.03 5.20 -29.98
C GLY A 627 2.45 4.03 -29.20
N ALA A 628 2.83 3.85 -27.93
CA ALA A 628 2.13 2.92 -27.04
C ALA A 628 0.78 3.52 -26.61
N ASP A 629 -0.30 2.73 -26.70
CA ASP A 629 -1.66 3.13 -26.32
C ASP A 629 -1.91 2.94 -24.81
N GLY A 630 -1.06 2.19 -24.13
CA GLY A 630 -1.14 1.96 -22.67
C GLY A 630 0.06 1.19 -22.14
N ILE A 631 0.25 1.27 -20.84
CA ILE A 631 1.37 0.64 -20.12
C ILE A 631 0.83 -0.41 -19.13
N ASP A 632 1.26 -1.67 -19.28
CA ASP A 632 1.06 -2.70 -18.27
C ASP A 632 2.19 -2.61 -17.23
N VAL A 633 1.83 -2.20 -16.01
CA VAL A 633 2.79 -1.81 -14.98
C VAL A 633 3.04 -2.95 -14.02
N SER A 634 4.14 -3.66 -14.25
CA SER A 634 4.69 -4.67 -13.34
C SER A 634 5.93 -4.16 -12.62
N THR A 635 6.55 -5.00 -11.79
CA THR A 635 7.83 -4.70 -11.11
C THR A 635 8.65 -5.98 -10.97
N GLY A 636 9.96 -5.81 -10.80
CA GLY A 636 10.88 -6.90 -10.47
C GLY A 636 11.18 -7.87 -11.62
N GLU A 637 11.70 -9.02 -11.23
CA GLU A 637 12.23 -10.07 -12.10
C GLU A 637 13.33 -9.58 -13.07
N VAL A 638 14.00 -8.47 -12.73
CA VAL A 638 15.08 -7.90 -13.54
C VAL A 638 16.43 -8.47 -13.13
N VAL A 639 16.66 -8.71 -11.86
CA VAL A 639 17.88 -9.33 -11.29
C VAL A 639 17.52 -10.40 -10.25
N ALA A 640 18.33 -11.44 -10.12
CA ALA A 640 18.07 -12.55 -9.21
C ALA A 640 18.14 -12.18 -7.71
N HIS A 641 18.88 -11.13 -7.39
CA HIS A 641 19.05 -10.67 -6.00
C HIS A 641 18.05 -9.60 -5.56
N GLU A 642 16.98 -9.40 -6.32
CA GLU A 642 15.90 -8.49 -5.96
C GLU A 642 15.25 -8.82 -4.61
N ARG A 643 14.69 -7.78 -3.95
CA ARG A 643 13.99 -7.91 -2.66
C ARG A 643 12.63 -7.20 -2.71
N PRO A 644 11.65 -7.78 -3.41
CA PRO A 644 10.32 -7.17 -3.54
C PRO A 644 9.57 -7.18 -2.21
N ARG A 645 8.82 -6.10 -1.96
CA ARG A 645 7.93 -5.99 -0.79
C ARG A 645 6.53 -6.44 -1.20
N TYR A 646 6.24 -7.72 -1.03
CA TYR A 646 4.93 -8.28 -1.35
C TYR A 646 3.82 -7.80 -0.41
N GLY A 647 2.60 -7.75 -0.94
CA GLY A 647 1.38 -7.40 -0.22
C GLY A 647 0.19 -7.29 -1.17
N ARG A 648 -1.00 -7.01 -0.64
CA ARG A 648 -2.21 -6.77 -1.44
C ARG A 648 -1.98 -5.57 -2.37
N SER A 649 -2.18 -5.75 -3.68
CA SER A 649 -2.04 -4.72 -4.71
C SER A 649 -0.69 -3.98 -4.66
N TYR A 650 0.41 -4.72 -4.37
CA TYR A 650 1.72 -4.13 -4.08
C TYR A 650 2.36 -3.38 -5.25
N GLN A 651 1.96 -3.65 -6.49
CA GLN A 651 2.45 -2.96 -7.68
C GLN A 651 1.56 -1.78 -8.10
N THR A 652 0.34 -1.69 -7.56
CA THR A 652 -0.59 -0.59 -7.86
C THR A 652 0.00 0.82 -7.66
N PRO A 653 0.87 1.10 -6.66
CA PRO A 653 1.49 2.43 -6.53
C PRO A 653 2.28 2.88 -7.74
N TYR A 654 2.90 1.96 -8.48
CA TYR A 654 3.65 2.29 -9.68
C TYR A 654 2.72 2.58 -10.87
N ALA A 655 1.59 1.86 -10.98
CA ALA A 655 0.56 2.18 -11.97
C ALA A 655 -0.08 3.55 -11.68
N ASP A 656 -0.39 3.81 -10.41
CA ASP A 656 -0.90 5.10 -9.92
C ASP A 656 0.07 6.26 -10.23
N LEU A 657 1.35 6.08 -9.92
CA LEU A 657 2.41 7.04 -10.22
C LEU A 657 2.47 7.35 -11.72
N ILE A 658 2.57 6.33 -12.56
CA ILE A 658 2.72 6.50 -14.02
C ILE A 658 1.47 7.15 -14.59
N ARG A 659 0.29 6.64 -14.26
CA ARG A 659 -0.99 7.18 -14.74
C ARG A 659 -1.14 8.67 -14.43
N ASN A 660 -0.99 9.04 -13.17
CA ASN A 660 -1.24 10.41 -12.73
C ASN A 660 -0.11 11.40 -13.11
N ALA A 661 1.13 10.91 -13.38
CA ALA A 661 2.23 11.74 -13.86
C ALA A 661 2.27 11.91 -15.39
N THR A 662 1.64 11.00 -16.14
CA THR A 662 1.76 10.99 -17.62
C THR A 662 0.43 11.11 -18.35
N GLY A 663 -0.70 10.77 -17.72
CA GLY A 663 -2.00 10.65 -18.36
C GLY A 663 -2.16 9.43 -19.29
N VAL A 664 -1.15 8.56 -19.38
CA VAL A 664 -1.18 7.35 -20.21
C VAL A 664 -2.06 6.29 -19.56
N PRO A 665 -2.93 5.60 -20.29
CA PRO A 665 -3.68 4.48 -19.78
C PRO A 665 -2.79 3.41 -19.14
N THR A 666 -3.16 2.94 -17.94
CA THR A 666 -2.37 1.93 -17.23
C THR A 666 -3.17 0.70 -16.86
N ILE A 667 -2.50 -0.46 -16.88
CA ILE A 667 -2.98 -1.71 -16.31
C ILE A 667 -2.22 -1.94 -15.01
N ALA A 668 -2.93 -1.96 -13.87
CA ALA A 668 -2.33 -2.37 -12.60
C ALA A 668 -2.37 -3.88 -12.45
N VAL A 669 -1.26 -4.46 -12.00
CA VAL A 669 -1.15 -5.89 -11.68
C VAL A 669 -0.61 -6.09 -10.26
N GLY A 670 -0.39 -7.32 -9.84
CA GLY A 670 0.31 -7.65 -8.59
C GLY A 670 -0.59 -7.84 -7.38
N ALA A 671 -0.98 -9.09 -7.11
CA ALA A 671 -1.82 -9.50 -5.98
C ALA A 671 -3.19 -8.78 -5.91
N ILE A 672 -3.78 -8.49 -7.08
CA ILE A 672 -5.17 -8.08 -7.23
C ILE A 672 -5.98 -9.39 -7.34
N SER A 673 -6.89 -9.63 -6.39
CA SER A 673 -7.57 -10.94 -6.28
C SER A 673 -9.07 -10.86 -6.04
N THR A 674 -9.58 -9.73 -5.58
CA THR A 674 -11.01 -9.54 -5.30
C THR A 674 -11.61 -8.47 -6.22
N TYR A 675 -12.92 -8.54 -6.47
CA TYR A 675 -13.63 -7.50 -7.21
C TYR A 675 -13.57 -6.14 -6.48
N ASP A 676 -13.49 -6.17 -5.17
CA ASP A 676 -13.35 -4.98 -4.34
C ASP A 676 -11.97 -4.29 -4.53
N ASP A 677 -10.89 -5.07 -4.75
CA ASP A 677 -9.59 -4.50 -5.19
C ASP A 677 -9.75 -3.74 -6.49
N VAL A 678 -10.38 -4.37 -7.49
CA VAL A 678 -10.55 -3.78 -8.82
C VAL A 678 -11.40 -2.50 -8.74
N ASN A 679 -12.56 -2.56 -8.07
CA ASN A 679 -13.45 -1.40 -7.90
C ASN A 679 -12.72 -0.24 -7.19
N SER A 680 -11.97 -0.55 -6.13
CA SER A 680 -11.22 0.46 -5.37
C SER A 680 -10.11 1.12 -6.19
N ILE A 681 -9.38 0.35 -6.99
CA ILE A 681 -8.30 0.87 -7.85
C ILE A 681 -8.87 1.78 -8.96
N ILE A 682 -9.92 1.32 -9.63
CA ILE A 682 -10.53 2.04 -10.76
C ILE A 682 -11.21 3.34 -10.28
N LEU A 683 -12.03 3.26 -9.22
CA LEU A 683 -12.78 4.43 -8.73
C LEU A 683 -11.86 5.51 -8.16
N ALA A 684 -10.78 5.10 -7.48
CA ALA A 684 -9.76 6.03 -6.98
C ALA A 684 -8.89 6.65 -8.10
N GLY A 685 -8.98 6.17 -9.34
CA GLY A 685 -8.15 6.64 -10.45
C GLY A 685 -6.68 6.25 -10.32
N ARG A 686 -6.38 5.11 -9.68
CA ARG A 686 -5.01 4.60 -9.52
C ARG A 686 -4.53 3.81 -10.75
N ALA A 687 -5.45 3.26 -11.51
CA ALA A 687 -5.21 2.66 -12.81
C ALA A 687 -6.51 2.70 -13.62
N ASP A 688 -6.41 2.46 -14.92
CA ASP A 688 -7.55 2.41 -15.82
C ASP A 688 -8.09 1.00 -15.99
N LEU A 689 -7.21 0.00 -15.87
CA LEU A 689 -7.49 -1.42 -16.00
C LEU A 689 -6.78 -2.21 -14.89
N CYS A 690 -7.29 -3.38 -14.57
CA CYS A 690 -6.70 -4.28 -13.57
C CYS A 690 -6.43 -5.66 -14.16
N GLY A 691 -5.16 -6.09 -14.09
CA GLY A 691 -4.73 -7.42 -14.47
C GLY A 691 -4.90 -8.41 -13.32
N VAL A 692 -5.90 -9.27 -13.44
CA VAL A 692 -6.22 -10.31 -12.45
C VAL A 692 -5.62 -11.63 -12.93
N GLY A 693 -4.49 -12.04 -12.36
CA GLY A 693 -3.73 -13.21 -12.80
C GLY A 693 -4.13 -14.49 -12.06
N ARG A 694 -3.47 -14.79 -10.94
CA ARG A 694 -3.63 -16.07 -10.21
C ARG A 694 -5.08 -16.35 -9.78
N ALA A 695 -5.88 -15.33 -9.47
CA ALA A 695 -7.29 -15.54 -9.15
C ALA A 695 -8.07 -16.09 -10.36
N GLN A 696 -7.77 -15.65 -11.58
CA GLN A 696 -8.38 -16.18 -12.79
C GLN A 696 -7.80 -17.53 -13.25
N LEU A 697 -6.58 -17.90 -12.83
CA LEU A 697 -6.09 -19.28 -12.99
C LEU A 697 -6.81 -20.23 -12.05
N HIS A 698 -7.14 -19.77 -10.85
CA HIS A 698 -7.92 -20.56 -9.87
C HIS A 698 -9.40 -20.67 -10.28
N ASP A 699 -9.97 -19.59 -10.77
CA ASP A 699 -11.37 -19.48 -11.21
C ASP A 699 -11.44 -18.77 -12.57
N PRO A 700 -11.44 -19.51 -13.69
CA PRO A 700 -11.52 -18.91 -15.03
C PRO A 700 -12.79 -18.07 -15.28
N LEU A 701 -13.86 -18.30 -14.51
CA LEU A 701 -15.11 -17.53 -14.58
C LEU A 701 -15.17 -16.39 -13.55
N TRP A 702 -14.03 -16.04 -12.96
CA TRP A 702 -13.92 -15.05 -11.89
C TRP A 702 -14.68 -13.74 -12.18
N THR A 703 -14.60 -13.21 -13.39
CA THR A 703 -15.28 -11.95 -13.75
C THR A 703 -16.80 -12.11 -13.74
N LEU A 704 -17.32 -13.23 -14.20
CA LEU A 704 -18.76 -13.53 -14.13
C LEU A 704 -19.22 -13.77 -12.69
N HIS A 705 -18.41 -14.45 -11.88
CA HIS A 705 -18.68 -14.66 -10.46
C HIS A 705 -18.64 -13.33 -9.69
N ALA A 706 -17.69 -12.44 -10.02
CA ALA A 706 -17.63 -11.08 -9.48
C ALA A 706 -18.86 -10.26 -9.85
N ALA A 707 -19.38 -10.39 -11.07
CA ALA A 707 -20.63 -9.74 -11.48
C ALA A 707 -21.83 -10.28 -10.67
N ALA A 708 -21.94 -11.60 -10.54
CA ALA A 708 -23.01 -12.24 -9.78
C ALA A 708 -22.98 -11.85 -8.29
N ALA A 709 -21.78 -11.80 -7.67
CA ALA A 709 -21.60 -11.40 -6.27
C ALA A 709 -22.07 -9.94 -6.02
N GLN A 710 -21.91 -9.06 -7.01
CA GLN A 710 -22.34 -7.66 -6.96
C GLN A 710 -23.77 -7.42 -7.48
N GLY A 711 -24.48 -8.48 -7.87
CA GLY A 711 -25.83 -8.35 -8.46
C GLY A 711 -25.85 -7.74 -9.87
N TYR A 712 -24.69 -7.61 -10.52
CA TYR A 712 -24.59 -7.04 -11.86
C TYR A 712 -25.00 -8.05 -12.93
N ARG A 713 -25.91 -7.64 -13.84
CA ARG A 713 -26.41 -8.45 -14.94
C ARG A 713 -26.36 -7.72 -16.30
N GLY A 714 -25.54 -6.67 -16.38
CA GLY A 714 -25.42 -5.87 -17.58
C GLY A 714 -24.52 -6.49 -18.64
N PRO A 715 -24.43 -5.83 -19.83
CA PRO A 715 -23.74 -6.35 -21.00
C PRO A 715 -22.19 -6.41 -20.84
N ALA A 716 -21.64 -5.78 -19.83
CA ALA A 716 -20.20 -5.80 -19.60
C ALA A 716 -19.67 -7.15 -19.05
N ALA A 717 -20.56 -8.05 -18.58
CA ALA A 717 -20.21 -9.39 -18.13
C ALA A 717 -21.25 -10.41 -18.64
N PRO A 718 -21.33 -10.65 -19.97
CA PRO A 718 -22.34 -11.52 -20.54
C PRO A 718 -21.98 -12.99 -20.30
N TRP A 719 -22.95 -13.77 -19.86
CA TRP A 719 -22.84 -15.21 -19.84
C TRP A 719 -22.99 -15.78 -21.26
N ALA A 720 -22.14 -16.73 -21.65
CA ALA A 720 -22.31 -17.43 -22.91
C ALA A 720 -23.70 -18.06 -23.02
N PRO A 721 -24.35 -18.07 -24.20
CA PRO A 721 -25.71 -18.55 -24.36
C PRO A 721 -25.96 -19.94 -23.75
N GLY A 722 -25.02 -20.86 -23.91
CA GLY A 722 -25.10 -22.20 -23.33
C GLY A 722 -24.98 -22.29 -21.80
N TRP A 723 -24.53 -21.22 -21.16
CA TRP A 723 -24.30 -21.14 -19.70
C TRP A 723 -25.31 -20.24 -18.99
N GLN A 724 -26.24 -19.63 -19.71
CA GLN A 724 -27.21 -18.67 -19.13
C GLN A 724 -28.06 -19.26 -18.00
N ALA A 725 -28.37 -20.56 -18.03
CA ALA A 725 -29.07 -21.24 -16.95
C ALA A 725 -28.28 -21.21 -15.61
N GLY A 726 -26.95 -21.08 -15.68
CA GLY A 726 -26.08 -20.93 -14.49
C GLY A 726 -25.87 -19.48 -14.02
N SER A 727 -26.38 -18.49 -14.77
CA SER A 727 -26.17 -17.06 -14.49
C SER A 727 -26.91 -16.55 -13.24
N GLY A 728 -27.82 -17.36 -12.67
CA GLY A 728 -28.44 -17.10 -11.37
C GLY A 728 -27.37 -17.18 -10.27
N ARG A 729 -27.59 -16.43 -9.18
CA ARG A 729 -26.84 -16.68 -7.94
C ARG A 729 -27.00 -18.19 -7.65
N PRO A 730 -25.91 -18.95 -7.42
CA PRO A 730 -26.06 -20.34 -7.03
C PRO A 730 -27.09 -20.37 -5.91
N PRO A 731 -28.08 -21.32 -5.92
CA PRO A 731 -29.05 -21.37 -4.84
C PRO A 731 -28.24 -21.32 -3.56
N ALA A 732 -28.48 -20.28 -2.78
CA ALA A 732 -27.76 -20.08 -1.54
C ALA A 732 -27.89 -21.41 -0.83
N ALA A 733 -26.78 -22.11 -0.64
CA ALA A 733 -26.75 -23.12 0.40
C ALA A 733 -27.41 -22.37 1.54
N ARG A 734 -28.62 -22.82 1.93
CA ARG A 734 -29.46 -22.20 2.97
C ARG A 734 -28.60 -22.06 4.21
N THR A 735 -27.85 -21.02 4.22
CA THR A 735 -27.30 -20.45 5.42
C THR A 735 -28.08 -19.18 5.60
N ASP A 736 -28.85 -19.10 6.67
CA ASP A 736 -29.29 -17.86 7.29
C ASP A 736 -28.07 -17.02 7.70
N ARG A 737 -27.05 -17.04 6.87
CA ARG A 737 -25.88 -16.20 7.01
C ARG A 737 -26.28 -14.83 6.43
N VAL A 738 -26.46 -13.88 7.31
CA VAL A 738 -26.12 -12.49 7.09
C VAL A 738 -25.00 -12.45 6.04
N PRO A 739 -25.16 -11.67 4.93
CA PRO A 739 -24.09 -11.55 3.94
C PRO A 739 -22.79 -11.39 4.71
N PRO A 740 -21.74 -12.12 4.35
CA PRO A 740 -20.54 -12.10 5.16
C PRO A 740 -20.26 -10.62 5.39
N ARG A 741 -20.45 -10.17 6.63
CA ARG A 741 -19.87 -8.90 7.08
C ARG A 741 -18.49 -9.00 6.53
N LEU A 742 -18.06 -8.01 5.76
CA LEU A 742 -16.68 -7.91 5.34
C LEU A 742 -15.87 -8.25 6.58
N GLU A 743 -15.45 -9.50 6.68
CA GLU A 743 -14.44 -9.85 7.66
C GLU A 743 -13.24 -9.10 7.10
N LEU A 744 -13.05 -7.90 7.58
CA LEU A 744 -11.75 -7.26 7.60
C LEU A 744 -10.83 -8.38 7.99
N LEU A 745 -10.00 -8.87 7.04
CA LEU A 745 -9.16 -10.04 7.12
C LEU A 745 -8.87 -10.32 8.60
N ARG A 746 -9.65 -11.21 9.22
CA ARG A 746 -9.43 -11.59 10.61
C ARG A 746 -8.04 -12.14 10.60
N GLN A 747 -7.14 -11.39 11.23
CA GLN A 747 -5.82 -11.90 11.49
C GLN A 747 -6.01 -13.21 12.23
N PRO A 748 -5.29 -14.28 11.86
CA PRO A 748 -5.52 -15.61 12.43
C PRO A 748 -5.24 -15.72 13.94
N ALA A 749 -4.65 -14.70 14.55
CA ALA A 749 -4.50 -14.62 16.00
C ALA A 749 -5.76 -14.03 16.62
N ALA A 750 -6.30 -14.68 17.65
CA ALA A 750 -7.35 -14.11 18.48
C ALA A 750 -6.87 -12.71 18.96
N PRO A 751 -7.72 -11.66 18.84
CA PRO A 751 -7.35 -10.35 19.32
C PRO A 751 -6.85 -10.45 20.79
N VAL A 752 -5.79 -9.71 21.11
CA VAL A 752 -5.16 -9.74 22.47
C VAL A 752 -6.19 -9.62 23.60
N HIS A 753 -7.26 -8.86 23.38
CA HIS A 753 -8.34 -8.67 24.34
C HIS A 753 -9.15 -9.96 24.64
N GLN A 754 -9.28 -10.90 23.70
CA GLN A 754 -9.99 -12.17 23.96
C GLN A 754 -9.24 -13.06 24.96
N ARG A 755 -7.97 -12.83 25.18
CA ARG A 755 -7.14 -13.54 26.17
C ARG A 755 -7.42 -13.08 27.60
N TRP A 756 -7.94 -11.88 27.81
CA TRP A 756 -8.19 -11.32 29.14
C TRP A 756 -9.47 -11.84 29.79
N LEU A 757 -10.47 -12.22 29.01
CA LEU A 757 -11.77 -12.71 29.49
C LEU A 757 -11.66 -13.89 30.50
N PRO A 758 -10.86 -14.94 30.26
CA PRO A 758 -10.70 -16.03 31.22
C PRO A 758 -9.97 -15.65 32.51
N ARG A 759 -9.13 -14.60 32.47
CA ARG A 759 -8.26 -14.20 33.57
C ARG A 759 -8.95 -13.29 34.56
N LEU A 760 -9.80 -12.39 34.09
CA LEU A 760 -10.66 -11.57 34.94
C LEU A 760 -11.63 -12.45 35.75
N ALA A 761 -12.10 -13.55 35.16
CA ALA A 761 -12.91 -14.55 35.84
C ALA A 761 -12.11 -15.33 36.94
N ALA A 762 -10.81 -15.53 36.73
CA ALA A 762 -9.95 -16.21 37.70
C ALA A 762 -9.49 -15.32 38.86
N THR A 763 -9.54 -13.99 38.69
CA THR A 763 -9.19 -13.01 39.74
C THR A 763 -10.37 -12.51 40.56
N ALA A 764 -11.61 -12.85 40.15
CA ALA A 764 -12.78 -12.56 40.98
C ALA A 764 -12.70 -13.39 42.28
N PRO A 765 -12.79 -12.77 43.46
CA PRO A 765 -12.81 -13.53 44.70
C PRO A 765 -13.98 -14.51 44.66
N ALA A 766 -13.71 -15.78 44.93
CA ALA A 766 -14.75 -16.80 45.12
C ALA A 766 -15.68 -16.32 46.24
N ASN A 767 -16.90 -15.91 45.93
CA ASN A 767 -17.95 -15.68 46.90
C ASN A 767 -18.41 -16.99 47.54
#